data_1809ba066aed80bb9dd06fa8bd809421
#
_entry.id   1809ba066aed80bb9dd06fa8bd809421
#
_cell.length_a   1.000
_cell.length_b   1.000
_cell.length_c   1.000
_cell.angle_alpha   90.00
_cell.angle_beta   90.00
_cell.angle_gamma   90.00
#
_symmetry.space_group_name_H-M   'P 1'
#
loop_
_entity.id
_entity.type
_entity.pdbx_description
1 polymer ?
#
loop_
_entity_poly.entity_id
_entity_poly.type
_entity_poly.pdbx_seq_one_letter_code
_entity_poly.pdbx_strand_id
1 'polypeptide(L)'
;MRVTLFKSTAVALGVFYAGLSFAVAPPISEDSLQPLAQEDQHSIASKRISALFTRSHYKHFVLDDQMSQKIFDLYLQALDYNRSVFTAADIANFGAFRNQFDDALQTGDLKNSYAMYNLSTKRRYERYAYALSLLDQPMTFDQADNYEFDRSKSDWAKDDAALNEIWRQRVKYDALNLKLAGKKPAEIKELLTKRYANAIKRLKQDESEDVFQALMNAFARSIDPHTSYLSPRNADRFNSEMNLSLEGIGAVLQADDDFTVVRSLIPGGPADKTKLLRPEDRITGVAQEKGKVIDVIGWRLDDVVDLIKGRKGTKVRLEIQRGKGATHQTQLIELTRDKVRLEDRAAKSQVIKAEGKKIGVIEVPSFYVNLHIDVQKELAKLKAQKIDGLLIDLRNDGGGALTEATELTGLFMKQGPVVQIRDTMGRVAVNEDTDNKSYYDGPMTVLIDRYSASASEIFAAAMNDYGRALIIGENSFGKGTVQQNRALGKIYDFFDNELGHVQYTIAKFYRINGGSTQNKGVQPDISFPSLNDPAEIGESVELNALPWDKIESAQYATLGDFSAVLPKLKELHQQRITNDPEFKYAEEDIAWYQAQKSKKYISLNEAERVKTRDEQDAKALQRANERLTRMGKPMVKSLSDIPTDIKFPDGYLKEAANITADLVRLKKS
;
A
#
# COMPACT_ATOMS: atom_id res chain seq x y z
N MET A 1 51.60 -15.22 85.61
CA MET A 1 51.25 -14.15 84.67
C MET A 1 50.18 -14.71 83.71
N ARG A 2 48.97 -14.19 83.79
CA ARG A 2 47.78 -14.72 83.07
C ARG A 2 47.76 -14.14 81.68
N VAL A 3 47.60 -14.98 80.64
CA VAL A 3 47.33 -14.59 79.27
C VAL A 3 45.86 -14.89 79.00
N THR A 4 45.11 -13.82 78.65
CA THR A 4 43.68 -13.86 78.36
C THR A 4 43.48 -14.05 76.84
N LEU A 5 42.78 -15.13 76.43
CA LEU A 5 42.38 -15.38 75.08
C LEU A 5 41.08 -14.56 74.73
N PHE A 6 41.16 -13.70 73.75
CA PHE A 6 39.97 -13.11 73.13
C PHE A 6 39.47 -14.01 72.00
N LYS A 7 38.25 -14.49 72.15
CA LYS A 7 37.48 -15.10 71.00
C LYS A 7 36.81 -14.05 70.21
N SER A 8 37.19 -13.89 68.92
CA SER A 8 36.51 -13.04 67.94
C SER A 8 35.41 -13.84 67.27
N THR A 9 34.16 -13.46 67.51
CA THR A 9 32.98 -13.97 66.81
C THR A 9 32.75 -13.11 65.52
N ALA A 10 33.00 -13.69 64.34
CA ALA A 10 32.66 -13.04 63.07
C ALA A 10 31.19 -13.27 62.76
N VAL A 11 30.39 -12.18 62.79
CA VAL A 11 29.01 -12.18 62.32
C VAL A 11 29.06 -11.87 60.81
N ALA A 12 28.77 -12.87 60.00
CA ALA A 12 28.57 -12.67 58.55
C ALA A 12 27.19 -12.04 58.29
N LEU A 13 27.15 -10.75 58.03
CA LEU A 13 25.95 -10.10 57.45
C LEU A 13 25.84 -10.49 55.97
N GLY A 14 24.93 -11.42 55.67
CA GLY A 14 24.49 -11.70 54.32
C GLY A 14 23.61 -10.53 53.79
N VAL A 15 24.18 -9.69 52.94
CA VAL A 15 23.41 -8.68 52.23
C VAL A 15 22.64 -9.40 51.10
N PHE A 16 21.36 -9.66 51.35
CA PHE A 16 20.43 -10.02 50.29
C PHE A 16 20.21 -8.78 49.42
N TYR A 17 20.86 -8.70 48.25
CA TYR A 17 20.46 -7.83 47.17
C TYR A 17 19.18 -8.41 46.56
N ALA A 18 18.01 -7.99 47.06
CA ALA A 18 16.79 -8.11 46.33
C ALA A 18 16.90 -7.12 45.14
N GLY A 19 17.27 -7.63 43.98
CA GLY A 19 17.20 -6.87 42.74
C GLY A 19 15.76 -6.49 42.49
N LEU A 20 15.38 -5.25 42.81
CA LEU A 20 14.14 -4.67 42.38
C LEU A 20 14.27 -4.53 40.84
N SER A 21 13.74 -5.51 40.12
CA SER A 21 13.49 -5.34 38.68
C SER A 21 12.39 -4.30 38.52
N PHE A 22 12.78 -3.08 38.19
CA PHE A 22 11.81 -2.06 37.82
C PHE A 22 11.24 -2.44 36.42
N ALA A 23 9.96 -2.68 36.33
CA ALA A 23 9.28 -2.87 35.05
C ALA A 23 9.57 -1.68 34.14
N VAL A 24 9.77 -1.93 32.84
CA VAL A 24 10.00 -0.87 31.87
C VAL A 24 8.77 0.04 31.85
N ALA A 25 8.94 1.26 32.32
CA ALA A 25 7.87 2.25 32.39
C ALA A 25 7.54 2.80 30.99
N PRO A 26 6.27 3.14 30.69
CA PRO A 26 5.91 3.87 29.48
C PRO A 26 6.67 5.19 29.37
N PRO A 27 7.02 5.66 28.15
CA PRO A 27 7.78 6.88 27.93
C PRO A 27 7.00 8.15 28.27
N ILE A 28 5.67 8.06 28.27
CA ILE A 28 4.74 9.12 28.68
C ILE A 28 3.66 8.54 29.58
N SER A 29 3.05 9.35 30.44
CA SER A 29 1.91 8.93 31.26
C SER A 29 0.61 8.96 30.45
N GLU A 30 -0.37 8.13 30.85
CA GLU A 30 -1.70 8.14 30.25
C GLU A 30 -2.37 9.51 30.33
N ASP A 31 -2.20 10.25 31.44
CA ASP A 31 -2.74 11.59 31.62
C ASP A 31 -2.20 12.62 30.62
N SER A 32 -1.11 12.31 29.92
CA SER A 32 -0.57 13.17 28.86
C SER A 32 -1.30 13.02 27.52
N LEU A 33 -2.17 12.01 27.37
CA LEU A 33 -3.02 11.80 26.21
C LEU A 33 -4.28 12.66 26.36
N GLN A 34 -4.32 13.78 25.64
CA GLN A 34 -5.49 14.65 25.69
C GLN A 34 -6.61 14.06 24.82
N PRO A 35 -7.87 14.02 25.30
CA PRO A 35 -8.99 13.63 24.47
C PRO A 35 -9.14 14.53 23.26
N LEU A 36 -9.28 13.93 22.10
CA LEU A 36 -9.56 14.65 20.86
C LEU A 36 -11.05 15.00 20.78
N ALA A 37 -11.34 16.19 20.23
CA ALA A 37 -12.69 16.67 20.01
C ALA A 37 -12.84 17.11 18.55
N GLN A 38 -14.07 17.05 18.02
CA GLN A 38 -14.32 17.59 16.68
C GLN A 38 -14.06 19.09 16.61
N GLU A 39 -13.55 19.54 15.49
CA GLU A 39 -13.36 20.94 15.15
C GLU A 39 -14.56 21.44 14.32
N ASP A 40 -14.74 22.77 14.26
CA ASP A 40 -15.90 23.36 13.58
C ASP A 40 -16.00 22.97 12.09
N GLN A 41 -14.85 22.91 11.39
CA GLN A 41 -14.81 22.50 10.00
C GLN A 41 -15.29 21.05 9.80
N HIS A 42 -15.08 20.15 10.76
CA HIS A 42 -15.52 18.75 10.66
C HIS A 42 -17.05 18.64 10.63
N SER A 43 -17.77 19.46 11.41
CA SER A 43 -19.24 19.52 11.36
C SER A 43 -19.73 19.93 9.98
N ILE A 44 -19.10 20.91 9.35
CA ILE A 44 -19.46 21.42 8.04
C ILE A 44 -19.10 20.41 6.95
N ALA A 45 -17.89 19.85 7.02
CA ALA A 45 -17.44 18.81 6.08
C ALA A 45 -18.36 17.57 6.11
N SER A 46 -18.74 17.08 7.30
CA SER A 46 -19.66 15.97 7.47
C SER A 46 -21.00 16.21 6.77
N LYS A 47 -21.62 17.38 6.99
CA LYS A 47 -22.89 17.77 6.31
C LYS A 47 -22.74 17.82 4.79
N ARG A 48 -21.62 18.36 4.31
CA ARG A 48 -21.36 18.45 2.86
C ARG A 48 -21.14 17.08 2.23
N ILE A 49 -20.39 16.21 2.91
CA ILE A 49 -20.14 14.83 2.46
C ILE A 49 -21.45 14.06 2.42
N SER A 50 -22.25 14.09 3.49
CA SER A 50 -23.53 13.42 3.58
C SER A 50 -24.50 13.86 2.48
N ALA A 51 -24.64 15.17 2.27
CA ALA A 51 -25.47 15.73 1.23
C ALA A 51 -24.96 15.42 -0.20
N LEU A 52 -23.65 15.37 -0.39
CA LEU A 52 -23.06 15.06 -1.69
C LEU A 52 -23.24 13.58 -2.04
N PHE A 53 -22.94 12.67 -1.11
CA PHE A 53 -23.06 11.23 -1.36
C PHE A 53 -24.50 10.82 -1.58
N THR A 54 -25.44 11.27 -0.76
CA THR A 54 -26.87 10.95 -0.91
C THR A 54 -27.47 11.46 -2.22
N ARG A 55 -26.98 12.61 -2.76
CA ARG A 55 -27.53 13.22 -3.97
C ARG A 55 -26.84 12.82 -5.26
N SER A 56 -25.54 12.52 -5.21
CA SER A 56 -24.69 12.47 -6.42
C SER A 56 -23.95 11.15 -6.60
N HIS A 57 -24.00 10.24 -5.62
CA HIS A 57 -23.36 8.93 -5.74
C HIS A 57 -24.10 8.06 -6.74
N TYR A 58 -23.35 7.26 -7.52
CA TYR A 58 -23.93 6.34 -8.52
C TYR A 58 -24.91 5.33 -7.91
N LYS A 59 -24.57 4.77 -6.77
CA LYS A 59 -25.46 3.91 -5.98
C LYS A 59 -26.39 4.78 -5.16
N HIS A 60 -27.68 4.73 -5.46
CA HIS A 60 -28.69 5.38 -4.62
C HIS A 60 -28.82 4.62 -3.29
N PHE A 61 -28.82 5.35 -2.20
CA PHE A 61 -29.00 4.83 -0.85
C PHE A 61 -29.72 5.86 0.02
N VAL A 62 -30.29 5.39 1.12
CA VAL A 62 -30.85 6.25 2.16
C VAL A 62 -29.88 6.23 3.35
N LEU A 63 -29.63 7.39 3.93
CA LEU A 63 -28.82 7.52 5.13
C LEU A 63 -29.78 7.39 6.33
N ASP A 64 -29.98 6.17 6.78
CA ASP A 64 -30.92 5.71 7.82
C ASP A 64 -30.23 4.79 8.83
N ASP A 65 -31.01 4.26 9.79
CA ASP A 65 -30.52 3.33 10.83
C ASP A 65 -29.79 2.10 10.24
N GLN A 66 -30.21 1.57 9.09
CA GLN A 66 -29.52 0.44 8.47
C GLN A 66 -28.14 0.85 7.95
N MET A 67 -28.05 2.03 7.38
CA MET A 67 -26.75 2.59 6.95
C MET A 67 -25.89 2.94 8.17
N SER A 68 -26.50 3.51 9.22
CA SER A 68 -25.85 3.79 10.50
C SER A 68 -25.15 2.54 11.07
N GLN A 69 -25.85 1.39 11.09
CA GLN A 69 -25.27 0.13 11.57
C GLN A 69 -24.05 -0.32 10.74
N LYS A 70 -24.10 -0.19 9.42
CA LYS A 70 -22.94 -0.52 8.55
C LYS A 70 -21.76 0.41 8.81
N ILE A 71 -22.02 1.71 8.97
CA ILE A 71 -21.00 2.71 9.30
C ILE A 71 -20.36 2.38 10.65
N PHE A 72 -21.19 2.09 11.65
CA PHE A 72 -20.73 1.68 12.98
C PHE A 72 -19.79 0.47 12.91
N ASP A 73 -20.18 -0.59 12.20
CA ASP A 73 -19.40 -1.82 12.10
C ASP A 73 -18.05 -1.56 11.40
N LEU A 74 -18.04 -0.76 10.33
CA LEU A 74 -16.81 -0.38 9.63
C LEU A 74 -15.93 0.56 10.44
N TYR A 75 -16.52 1.50 11.19
CA TYR A 75 -15.77 2.38 12.07
C TYR A 75 -15.15 1.60 13.23
N LEU A 76 -15.91 0.69 13.84
CA LEU A 76 -15.38 -0.20 14.86
C LEU A 76 -14.23 -1.09 14.33
N GLN A 77 -14.38 -1.60 13.11
CA GLN A 77 -13.32 -2.35 12.44
C GLN A 77 -12.07 -1.47 12.18
N ALA A 78 -12.24 -0.21 11.83
CA ALA A 78 -11.11 0.73 11.66
C ALA A 78 -10.38 0.99 12.99
N LEU A 79 -11.10 1.00 14.12
CA LEU A 79 -10.53 1.21 15.45
C LEU A 79 -9.83 -0.04 16.00
N ASP A 80 -10.35 -1.24 15.74
CA ASP A 80 -9.80 -2.51 16.25
C ASP A 80 -10.09 -3.68 15.30
N TYR A 81 -9.40 -3.72 14.17
CA TYR A 81 -9.56 -4.77 13.15
C TYR A 81 -9.36 -6.19 13.72
N ASN A 82 -8.32 -6.37 14.52
CA ASN A 82 -7.93 -7.69 15.08
C ASN A 82 -8.58 -8.00 16.43
N ARG A 83 -9.55 -7.23 16.90
CA ARG A 83 -10.26 -7.45 18.17
C ARG A 83 -9.31 -7.72 19.34
N SER A 84 -8.28 -6.87 19.45
CA SER A 84 -7.20 -6.99 20.44
C SER A 84 -7.04 -5.74 21.31
N VAL A 85 -7.94 -4.78 21.18
CA VAL A 85 -7.93 -3.49 21.89
C VAL A 85 -9.12 -3.39 22.83
N PHE A 86 -10.33 -3.64 22.33
CA PHE A 86 -11.57 -3.52 23.10
C PHE A 86 -11.99 -4.82 23.80
N THR A 87 -12.67 -4.67 24.92
CA THR A 87 -13.38 -5.78 25.58
C THR A 87 -14.81 -5.88 25.07
N ALA A 88 -15.48 -7.02 25.32
CA ALA A 88 -16.91 -7.19 25.04
C ALA A 88 -17.78 -6.16 25.77
N ALA A 89 -17.36 -5.69 26.95
CA ALA A 89 -18.07 -4.61 27.67
C ALA A 89 -17.94 -3.26 26.97
N ASP A 90 -16.77 -2.92 26.42
CA ASP A 90 -16.60 -1.70 25.63
C ASP A 90 -17.52 -1.73 24.40
N ILE A 91 -17.61 -2.87 23.71
CA ILE A 91 -18.48 -3.06 22.53
C ILE A 91 -19.96 -2.94 22.91
N ALA A 92 -20.37 -3.52 24.04
CA ALA A 92 -21.76 -3.39 24.53
C ALA A 92 -22.13 -1.93 24.80
N ASN A 93 -21.20 -1.16 25.40
CA ASN A 93 -21.40 0.28 25.64
C ASN A 93 -21.51 1.06 24.32
N PHE A 94 -20.69 0.74 23.31
CA PHE A 94 -20.79 1.36 21.98
C PHE A 94 -22.10 1.02 21.26
N GLY A 95 -22.76 -0.10 21.61
CA GLY A 95 -24.03 -0.51 21.04
C GLY A 95 -25.12 0.56 21.12
N ALA A 96 -25.05 1.46 22.13
CA ALA A 96 -25.96 2.60 22.25
C ALA A 96 -25.83 3.61 21.08
N PHE A 97 -24.70 3.64 20.38
CA PHE A 97 -24.47 4.57 19.28
C PHE A 97 -24.80 3.98 17.91
N ARG A 98 -25.11 2.68 17.83
CA ARG A 98 -25.21 1.91 16.59
C ARG A 98 -26.20 2.49 15.57
N ASN A 99 -27.27 3.12 16.03
CA ASN A 99 -28.31 3.73 15.20
C ASN A 99 -28.26 5.27 15.20
N GLN A 100 -27.10 5.87 15.47
CA GLN A 100 -26.97 7.33 15.59
C GLN A 100 -25.97 7.93 14.59
N PHE A 101 -25.29 7.12 13.78
CA PHE A 101 -24.25 7.61 12.86
C PHE A 101 -24.85 8.37 11.68
N ASP A 102 -26.01 7.98 11.18
CA ASP A 102 -26.73 8.67 10.12
C ASP A 102 -27.14 10.08 10.55
N ASP A 103 -27.75 10.25 11.73
CA ASP A 103 -28.12 11.53 12.33
C ASP A 103 -26.87 12.37 12.63
N ALA A 104 -25.83 11.77 13.21
CA ALA A 104 -24.57 12.44 13.51
C ALA A 104 -23.93 13.02 12.25
N LEU A 105 -23.87 12.26 11.16
CA LEU A 105 -23.33 12.70 9.88
C LEU A 105 -24.14 13.82 9.23
N GLN A 106 -25.48 13.77 9.33
CA GLN A 106 -26.38 14.77 8.78
C GLN A 106 -26.39 16.08 9.60
N THR A 107 -26.34 15.97 10.91
CA THR A 107 -26.31 17.13 11.82
C THR A 107 -24.90 17.70 12.01
N GLY A 108 -23.86 16.89 11.78
CA GLY A 108 -22.48 17.24 12.05
C GLY A 108 -22.10 17.18 13.53
N ASP A 109 -22.89 16.55 14.39
CA ASP A 109 -22.54 16.26 15.80
C ASP A 109 -21.87 14.88 15.90
N LEU A 110 -20.54 14.85 15.88
CA LEU A 110 -19.72 13.64 15.79
C LEU A 110 -19.18 13.15 17.16
N LYS A 111 -19.72 13.66 18.27
CA LYS A 111 -19.21 13.40 19.62
C LYS A 111 -19.05 11.94 19.95
N ASN A 112 -20.03 11.09 19.56
CA ASN A 112 -19.98 9.66 19.84
C ASN A 112 -18.82 8.96 19.15
N SER A 113 -18.50 9.35 17.91
CA SER A 113 -17.36 8.81 17.18
C SER A 113 -16.03 9.20 17.83
N TYR A 114 -15.93 10.45 18.28
CA TYR A 114 -14.75 10.91 19.04
C TYR A 114 -14.62 10.20 20.39
N ALA A 115 -15.74 9.94 21.09
CA ALA A 115 -15.72 9.16 22.33
C ALA A 115 -15.19 7.73 22.11
N MET A 116 -15.62 7.06 21.03
CA MET A 116 -15.12 5.74 20.66
C MET A 116 -13.63 5.76 20.34
N TYR A 117 -13.18 6.74 19.58
CA TYR A 117 -11.76 6.89 19.23
C TYR A 117 -10.88 7.14 20.46
N ASN A 118 -11.31 8.06 21.33
CA ASN A 118 -10.60 8.38 22.56
C ASN A 118 -10.48 7.15 23.48
N LEU A 119 -11.53 6.34 23.60
CA LEU A 119 -11.43 5.08 24.32
C LEU A 119 -10.47 4.10 23.63
N SER A 120 -10.44 4.04 22.29
CA SER A 120 -9.46 3.25 21.55
C SER A 120 -8.02 3.67 21.86
N THR A 121 -7.75 4.99 21.89
CA THR A 121 -6.43 5.53 22.23
C THR A 121 -6.01 5.15 23.65
N LYS A 122 -6.94 5.29 24.63
CA LYS A 122 -6.70 4.85 26.02
C LYS A 122 -6.41 3.36 26.10
N ARG A 123 -7.25 2.51 25.49
CA ARG A 123 -7.06 1.06 25.47
C ARG A 123 -5.76 0.63 24.81
N ARG A 124 -5.37 1.27 23.71
CA ARG A 124 -4.07 1.03 23.06
C ARG A 124 -2.91 1.38 23.98
N TYR A 125 -2.99 2.49 24.70
CA TYR A 125 -1.98 2.84 25.69
C TYR A 125 -1.85 1.74 26.75
N GLU A 126 -2.96 1.32 27.37
CA GLU A 126 -2.99 0.24 28.35
C GLU A 126 -2.34 -1.05 27.83
N ARG A 127 -2.64 -1.40 26.57
CA ARG A 127 -2.08 -2.60 25.91
C ARG A 127 -0.57 -2.49 25.68
N TYR A 128 -0.07 -1.36 25.21
CA TYR A 128 1.37 -1.15 25.03
C TYR A 128 2.11 -1.05 26.36
N ALA A 129 1.52 -0.42 27.35
CA ALA A 129 2.10 -0.39 28.72
C ALA A 129 2.18 -1.79 29.31
N TYR A 130 1.14 -2.61 29.15
CA TYR A 130 1.18 -4.02 29.53
C TYR A 130 2.26 -4.80 28.76
N ALA A 131 2.37 -4.60 27.45
CA ALA A 131 3.43 -5.23 26.65
C ALA A 131 4.83 -4.87 27.16
N LEU A 132 5.09 -3.60 27.53
CA LEU A 132 6.35 -3.18 28.14
C LEU A 132 6.63 -3.91 29.47
N SER A 133 5.61 -4.08 30.33
CA SER A 133 5.74 -4.76 31.61
C SER A 133 6.12 -6.24 31.49
N LEU A 134 5.78 -6.87 30.36
CA LEU A 134 6.14 -8.26 30.09
C LEU A 134 7.62 -8.45 29.72
N LEU A 135 8.31 -7.39 29.26
CA LEU A 135 9.69 -7.50 28.77
C LEU A 135 10.72 -7.74 29.87
N ASP A 136 10.35 -7.53 31.15
CA ASP A 136 11.18 -7.83 32.28
C ASP A 136 11.02 -9.27 32.80
N GLN A 137 10.03 -9.99 32.27
CA GLN A 137 9.76 -11.36 32.66
C GLN A 137 10.51 -12.33 31.74
N PRO A 138 11.04 -13.46 32.27
CA PRO A 138 11.65 -14.48 31.44
C PRO A 138 10.61 -15.10 30.50
N MET A 139 10.92 -15.13 29.20
CA MET A 139 10.09 -15.77 28.20
C MET A 139 10.66 -17.13 27.82
N THR A 140 9.86 -18.19 27.92
CA THR A 140 10.21 -19.54 27.47
C THR A 140 9.48 -19.86 26.16
N PHE A 141 10.13 -20.63 25.28
CA PHE A 141 9.63 -20.95 23.94
C PHE A 141 9.60 -22.47 23.68
N ASP A 142 9.61 -23.26 24.76
CA ASP A 142 9.63 -24.72 24.74
C ASP A 142 8.25 -25.36 24.91
N GLN A 143 7.24 -24.55 25.23
CA GLN A 143 5.88 -25.02 25.48
C GLN A 143 5.04 -25.02 24.22
N ALA A 144 4.03 -25.89 24.17
CA ALA A 144 2.99 -25.88 23.16
C ALA A 144 2.05 -24.70 23.40
N ASP A 145 2.35 -23.57 22.76
CA ASP A 145 1.63 -22.33 22.86
C ASP A 145 1.45 -21.75 21.43
N ASN A 146 0.35 -21.06 21.17
CA ASN A 146 0.02 -20.56 19.84
C ASN A 146 -0.43 -19.11 19.92
N TYR A 147 -0.17 -18.36 18.87
CA TYR A 147 -0.66 -17.01 18.67
C TYR A 147 -1.66 -16.98 17.53
N GLU A 148 -2.87 -16.49 17.81
CA GLU A 148 -3.90 -16.23 16.79
C GLU A 148 -3.59 -14.89 16.11
N PHE A 149 -2.98 -14.95 14.92
CA PHE A 149 -2.54 -13.74 14.22
C PHE A 149 -3.66 -13.06 13.41
N ASP A 150 -4.69 -13.81 12.98
CA ASP A 150 -5.90 -13.26 12.37
C ASP A 150 -7.09 -13.45 13.30
N ARG A 151 -7.41 -12.39 14.04
CA ARG A 151 -8.53 -12.33 14.96
C ARG A 151 -9.72 -11.51 14.44
N SER A 152 -9.68 -11.12 13.17
CA SER A 152 -10.71 -10.24 12.57
C SER A 152 -12.15 -10.79 12.70
N LYS A 153 -12.30 -12.12 12.81
CA LYS A 153 -13.58 -12.83 12.96
C LYS A 153 -13.73 -13.55 14.31
N SER A 154 -12.77 -13.40 15.23
CA SER A 154 -12.82 -14.02 16.56
C SER A 154 -13.75 -13.22 17.49
N ASP A 155 -14.21 -13.82 18.59
CA ASP A 155 -14.98 -13.09 19.59
C ASP A 155 -14.15 -11.98 20.26
N TRP A 156 -14.83 -10.93 20.70
CA TRP A 156 -14.22 -9.90 21.52
C TRP A 156 -13.77 -10.49 22.87
N ALA A 157 -12.64 -10.05 23.36
CA ALA A 157 -12.15 -10.48 24.65
C ALA A 157 -13.18 -10.14 25.74
N LYS A 158 -13.55 -11.13 26.56
CA LYS A 158 -14.61 -10.97 27.58
C LYS A 158 -14.26 -9.92 28.65
N ASP A 159 -12.95 -9.78 28.96
CA ASP A 159 -12.41 -8.91 30.00
C ASP A 159 -10.91 -8.60 29.76
N ASP A 160 -10.35 -7.76 30.61
CA ASP A 160 -8.92 -7.39 30.54
C ASP A 160 -7.99 -8.58 30.73
N ALA A 161 -8.36 -9.61 31.49
CA ALA A 161 -7.53 -10.80 31.63
C ALA A 161 -7.41 -11.58 30.31
N ALA A 162 -8.50 -11.68 29.56
CA ALA A 162 -8.50 -12.27 28.22
C ALA A 162 -7.69 -11.42 27.21
N LEU A 163 -7.79 -10.08 27.29
CA LEU A 163 -6.95 -9.18 26.48
C LEU A 163 -5.47 -9.33 26.85
N ASN A 164 -5.15 -9.42 28.14
CA ASN A 164 -3.79 -9.60 28.59
C ASN A 164 -3.17 -10.90 28.04
N GLU A 165 -3.96 -11.99 27.95
CA GLU A 165 -3.48 -13.24 27.36
C GLU A 165 -3.20 -13.10 25.85
N ILE A 166 -4.07 -12.43 25.09
CA ILE A 166 -3.83 -12.12 23.68
C ILE A 166 -2.53 -11.33 23.51
N TRP A 167 -2.29 -10.33 24.35
CA TRP A 167 -1.08 -9.51 24.29
C TRP A 167 0.17 -10.24 24.81
N ARG A 168 0.04 -11.13 25.79
CA ARG A 168 1.12 -12.02 26.19
C ARG A 168 1.61 -12.87 25.01
N GLN A 169 0.67 -13.49 24.30
CA GLN A 169 0.98 -14.28 23.10
C GLN A 169 1.62 -13.42 22.01
N ARG A 170 1.12 -12.21 21.78
CA ARG A 170 1.67 -11.26 20.80
C ARG A 170 3.11 -10.87 21.14
N VAL A 171 3.39 -10.48 22.39
CA VAL A 171 4.74 -10.11 22.83
C VAL A 171 5.69 -11.29 22.71
N LYS A 172 5.24 -12.50 23.09
CA LYS A 172 6.00 -13.73 22.93
C LYS A 172 6.28 -14.04 21.45
N TYR A 173 5.32 -13.83 20.55
CA TYR A 173 5.49 -13.94 19.10
C TYR A 173 6.53 -12.95 18.57
N ASP A 174 6.44 -11.67 18.96
CA ASP A 174 7.40 -10.65 18.56
C ASP A 174 8.83 -10.99 19.04
N ALA A 175 8.96 -11.45 20.28
CA ALA A 175 10.24 -11.86 20.85
C ALA A 175 10.82 -13.10 20.16
N LEU A 176 9.99 -14.11 19.88
CA LEU A 176 10.42 -15.31 19.16
C LEU A 176 10.89 -15.00 17.74
N ASN A 177 10.20 -14.12 17.02
CA ASN A 177 10.63 -13.70 15.68
C ASN A 177 12.02 -13.03 15.70
N LEU A 178 12.29 -12.17 16.69
CA LEU A 178 13.62 -11.57 16.84
C LEU A 178 14.69 -12.60 17.22
N LYS A 179 14.35 -13.58 18.08
CA LYS A 179 15.23 -14.68 18.43
C LYS A 179 15.58 -15.54 17.21
N LEU A 180 14.57 -15.88 16.39
CA LEU A 180 14.75 -16.60 15.13
C LEU A 180 15.58 -15.82 14.11
N ALA A 181 15.55 -14.47 14.18
CA ALA A 181 16.44 -13.59 13.41
C ALA A 181 17.87 -13.47 14.02
N GLY A 182 18.21 -14.29 15.02
CA GLY A 182 19.56 -14.35 15.61
C GLY A 182 19.82 -13.29 16.68
N LYS A 183 18.81 -12.54 17.16
CA LYS A 183 18.98 -11.53 18.20
C LYS A 183 19.16 -12.18 19.58
N LYS A 184 20.06 -11.61 20.38
CA LYS A 184 20.28 -12.03 21.76
C LYS A 184 19.17 -11.51 22.69
N PRO A 185 18.92 -12.13 23.87
CA PRO A 185 17.86 -11.70 24.77
C PRO A 185 17.91 -10.21 25.16
N ALA A 186 19.08 -9.64 25.39
CA ALA A 186 19.23 -8.22 25.69
C ALA A 186 18.85 -7.32 24.53
N GLU A 187 19.25 -7.68 23.30
CA GLU A 187 18.87 -6.96 22.07
C GLU A 187 17.36 -7.06 21.80
N ILE A 188 16.76 -8.24 22.07
CA ILE A 188 15.30 -8.45 21.90
C ILE A 188 14.54 -7.52 22.84
N LYS A 189 14.95 -7.46 24.12
CA LYS A 189 14.36 -6.57 25.12
C LYS A 189 14.47 -5.11 24.66
N GLU A 190 15.67 -4.66 24.28
CA GLU A 190 15.91 -3.30 23.80
C GLU A 190 15.02 -2.95 22.59
N LEU A 191 15.00 -3.80 21.57
CA LEU A 191 14.22 -3.58 20.35
C LEU A 191 12.71 -3.54 20.61
N LEU A 192 12.18 -4.44 21.46
CA LEU A 192 10.76 -4.45 21.79
C LEU A 192 10.39 -3.27 22.70
N THR A 193 11.27 -2.90 23.67
CA THR A 193 11.08 -1.69 24.47
C THR A 193 10.94 -0.47 23.56
N LYS A 194 11.88 -0.28 22.61
CA LYS A 194 11.83 0.81 21.65
C LYS A 194 10.56 0.76 20.80
N ARG A 195 10.16 -0.43 20.30
CA ARG A 195 8.97 -0.62 19.47
C ARG A 195 7.69 -0.19 20.19
N TYR A 196 7.45 -0.69 21.41
CA TYR A 196 6.24 -0.38 22.16
C TYR A 196 6.26 1.05 22.72
N ALA A 197 7.43 1.55 23.14
CA ALA A 197 7.58 2.94 23.57
C ALA A 197 7.27 3.92 22.43
N ASN A 198 7.75 3.65 21.21
CA ASN A 198 7.43 4.47 20.05
C ASN A 198 5.95 4.36 19.64
N ALA A 199 5.31 3.19 19.86
CA ALA A 199 3.87 3.06 19.65
C ALA A 199 3.07 3.96 20.61
N ILE A 200 3.47 4.03 21.89
CA ILE A 200 2.86 4.92 22.88
C ILE A 200 3.08 6.39 22.51
N LYS A 201 4.31 6.79 22.12
CA LYS A 201 4.59 8.17 21.68
C LYS A 201 3.69 8.60 20.52
N ARG A 202 3.43 7.68 19.58
CA ARG A 202 2.56 7.96 18.42
C ARG A 202 1.11 8.24 18.79
N LEU A 203 0.58 7.63 19.87
CA LEU A 203 -0.77 7.93 20.33
C LEU A 203 -0.97 9.41 20.70
N LYS A 204 0.11 10.08 21.14
CA LYS A 204 0.07 11.53 21.44
C LYS A 204 0.08 12.40 20.18
N GLN A 205 0.44 11.81 19.03
CA GLN A 205 0.53 12.51 17.75
C GLN A 205 -0.77 12.45 16.94
N ASP A 206 -1.77 11.69 17.41
CA ASP A 206 -3.08 11.63 16.76
C ASP A 206 -3.76 12.99 16.87
N GLU A 207 -4.41 13.40 15.77
CA GLU A 207 -5.08 14.69 15.61
C GLU A 207 -6.58 14.51 15.39
N SER A 208 -7.34 15.57 15.58
CA SER A 208 -8.80 15.59 15.36
C SER A 208 -9.17 15.17 13.93
N GLU A 209 -8.37 15.54 12.95
CA GLU A 209 -8.51 15.15 11.53
C GLU A 209 -8.37 13.63 11.32
N ASP A 210 -7.52 12.93 12.10
CA ASP A 210 -7.37 11.47 11.99
C ASP A 210 -8.66 10.75 12.39
N VAL A 211 -9.35 11.25 13.43
CA VAL A 211 -10.67 10.73 13.86
C VAL A 211 -11.72 10.97 12.79
N PHE A 212 -11.76 12.20 12.28
CA PHE A 212 -12.70 12.59 11.23
C PHE A 212 -12.51 11.76 9.96
N GLN A 213 -11.27 11.60 9.52
CA GLN A 213 -10.94 10.78 8.35
C GLN A 213 -11.35 9.31 8.53
N ALA A 214 -11.11 8.73 9.71
CA ALA A 214 -11.50 7.35 9.99
C ALA A 214 -13.02 7.17 9.91
N LEU A 215 -13.77 8.10 10.49
CA LEU A 215 -15.24 8.08 10.44
C LEU A 215 -15.78 8.28 9.03
N MET A 216 -15.30 9.32 8.31
CA MET A 216 -15.75 9.59 6.95
C MET A 216 -15.43 8.45 5.99
N ASN A 217 -14.29 7.77 6.17
CA ASN A 217 -13.96 6.60 5.37
C ASN A 217 -14.79 5.36 5.75
N ALA A 218 -15.21 5.20 7.00
CA ALA A 218 -16.19 4.19 7.38
C ALA A 218 -17.55 4.44 6.69
N PHE A 219 -18.00 5.69 6.66
CA PHE A 219 -19.21 6.08 5.91
C PHE A 219 -19.05 5.84 4.40
N ALA A 220 -18.00 6.34 3.79
CA ALA A 220 -17.75 6.19 2.37
C ALA A 220 -17.73 4.71 1.94
N ARG A 221 -16.98 3.86 2.66
CA ARG A 221 -16.87 2.41 2.38
C ARG A 221 -18.14 1.63 2.70
N SER A 222 -19.06 2.17 3.49
CA SER A 222 -20.39 1.56 3.66
C SER A 222 -21.25 1.65 2.40
N ILE A 223 -20.92 2.52 1.46
CA ILE A 223 -21.62 2.72 0.19
C ILE A 223 -21.00 1.85 -0.91
N ASP A 224 -19.70 2.02 -1.18
CA ASP A 224 -18.90 1.20 -2.09
C ASP A 224 -17.40 1.24 -1.72
N PRO A 225 -16.55 0.31 -2.24
CA PRO A 225 -15.15 0.21 -1.84
C PRO A 225 -14.26 1.34 -2.40
N HIS A 226 -14.74 2.14 -3.35
CA HIS A 226 -13.97 3.15 -4.07
C HIS A 226 -14.35 4.59 -3.70
N THR A 227 -15.33 4.74 -2.83
CA THR A 227 -15.69 6.04 -2.25
C THR A 227 -14.84 6.29 -1.01
N SER A 228 -14.29 7.50 -0.90
CA SER A 228 -13.40 7.87 0.21
C SER A 228 -13.43 9.37 0.50
N TYR A 229 -13.10 9.71 1.73
CA TYR A 229 -12.70 11.06 2.13
C TYR A 229 -11.16 11.13 2.14
N LEU A 230 -10.64 12.18 1.57
CA LEU A 230 -9.22 12.53 1.57
C LEU A 230 -9.06 13.80 2.42
N SER A 231 -8.33 13.71 3.53
CA SER A 231 -7.89 14.90 4.25
C SER A 231 -7.11 15.83 3.31
N PRO A 232 -6.94 17.12 3.61
CA PRO A 232 -6.19 18.04 2.74
C PRO A 232 -4.84 17.47 2.32
N ARG A 233 -4.10 16.91 3.27
CA ARG A 233 -2.80 16.27 3.05
C ARG A 233 -2.88 15.06 2.09
N ASN A 234 -3.89 14.22 2.24
CA ASN A 234 -4.08 13.06 1.38
C ASN A 234 -4.58 13.46 -0.02
N ALA A 235 -5.34 14.55 -0.14
CA ALA A 235 -5.73 15.12 -1.43
C ALA A 235 -4.51 15.64 -2.20
N ASP A 236 -3.59 16.32 -1.54
CA ASP A 236 -2.33 16.78 -2.14
C ASP A 236 -1.45 15.62 -2.59
N ARG A 237 -1.37 14.55 -1.77
CA ARG A 237 -0.64 13.33 -2.14
C ARG A 237 -1.25 12.70 -3.39
N PHE A 238 -2.56 12.52 -3.42
CA PHE A 238 -3.29 11.99 -4.57
C PHE A 238 -3.03 12.82 -5.84
N ASN A 239 -3.12 14.15 -5.74
CA ASN A 239 -2.83 15.05 -6.86
C ASN A 239 -1.38 14.93 -7.34
N SER A 240 -0.43 14.78 -6.43
CA SER A 240 0.99 14.62 -6.75
C SER A 240 1.27 13.29 -7.47
N GLU A 241 0.60 12.23 -7.08
CA GLU A 241 0.69 10.91 -7.71
C GLU A 241 0.08 10.92 -9.11
N MET A 242 -1.12 11.50 -9.27
CA MET A 242 -1.79 11.62 -10.55
C MET A 242 -1.03 12.49 -11.56
N ASN A 243 -0.35 13.55 -11.08
CA ASN A 243 0.46 14.44 -11.94
C ASN A 243 1.91 13.97 -12.08
N LEU A 244 2.28 12.85 -11.46
CA LEU A 244 3.66 12.34 -11.40
C LEU A 244 4.68 13.44 -11.01
N SER A 245 4.28 14.36 -10.15
CA SER A 245 5.09 15.51 -9.77
C SER A 245 4.68 16.07 -8.41
N LEU A 246 5.65 16.61 -7.70
CA LEU A 246 5.44 17.35 -6.45
C LEU A 246 6.09 18.72 -6.52
N GLU A 247 5.58 19.67 -5.75
CA GLU A 247 6.24 20.95 -5.53
C GLU A 247 6.99 20.95 -4.19
N GLY A 248 8.30 21.11 -4.23
CA GLY A 248 9.14 21.03 -3.06
C GLY A 248 10.63 21.00 -3.39
N ILE A 249 11.41 20.34 -2.53
CA ILE A 249 12.87 20.29 -2.64
C ILE A 249 13.40 19.05 -3.37
N GLY A 250 12.58 18.04 -3.62
CA GLY A 250 13.01 16.80 -4.27
C GLY A 250 13.87 15.91 -3.37
N ALA A 251 13.41 15.66 -2.15
CA ALA A 251 14.03 14.74 -1.20
C ALA A 251 13.02 13.69 -0.74
N VAL A 252 13.46 12.45 -0.60
CA VAL A 252 12.71 11.36 0.06
C VAL A 252 13.09 11.38 1.54
N LEU A 253 12.10 11.56 2.39
CA LEU A 253 12.26 11.69 3.84
C LEU A 253 11.70 10.46 4.55
N GLN A 254 12.28 10.12 5.70
CA GLN A 254 11.85 9.01 6.54
C GLN A 254 11.98 9.39 8.01
N ALA A 255 11.06 8.93 8.84
CA ALA A 255 11.21 9.02 10.30
C ALA A 255 12.25 7.99 10.79
N ASP A 256 13.21 8.43 11.58
CA ASP A 256 14.20 7.63 12.30
C ASP A 256 14.27 8.12 13.75
N ASP A 257 13.62 7.37 14.65
CA ASP A 257 13.34 7.80 16.02
C ASP A 257 12.60 9.15 16.09
N ASP A 258 13.19 10.12 16.73
CA ASP A 258 12.65 11.47 16.88
C ASP A 258 13.09 12.42 15.74
N PHE A 259 13.78 11.92 14.70
CA PHE A 259 14.30 12.73 13.62
C PHE A 259 13.63 12.43 12.27
N THR A 260 13.46 13.45 11.46
CA THR A 260 13.22 13.32 10.03
C THR A 260 14.54 13.25 9.30
N VAL A 261 14.80 12.14 8.59
CA VAL A 261 16.08 11.85 7.92
C VAL A 261 15.91 11.85 6.42
N VAL A 262 16.86 12.43 5.71
CA VAL A 262 16.94 12.38 4.24
C VAL A 262 17.41 10.98 3.81
N ARG A 263 16.56 10.22 3.12
CA ARG A 263 16.92 8.88 2.61
C ARG A 263 17.58 8.93 1.24
N SER A 264 17.03 9.74 0.35
CA SER A 264 17.58 9.93 -0.99
C SER A 264 17.15 11.29 -1.54
N LEU A 265 17.84 11.72 -2.59
CA LEU A 265 17.47 12.90 -3.36
C LEU A 265 16.96 12.46 -4.73
N ILE A 266 15.92 13.16 -5.21
CA ILE A 266 15.39 12.93 -6.54
C ILE A 266 16.35 13.55 -7.56
N PRO A 267 16.90 12.78 -8.50
CA PRO A 267 17.85 13.29 -9.48
C PRO A 267 17.32 14.49 -10.24
N GLY A 268 18.12 15.54 -10.36
CA GLY A 268 17.73 16.80 -11.01
C GLY A 268 16.77 17.69 -10.21
N GLY A 269 16.34 17.28 -9.00
CA GLY A 269 15.55 18.10 -8.09
C GLY A 269 16.35 19.25 -7.46
N PRO A 270 15.67 20.20 -6.80
CA PRO A 270 16.34 21.36 -6.16
C PRO A 270 17.45 20.95 -5.18
N ALA A 271 17.18 20.02 -4.28
CA ALA A 271 18.15 19.55 -3.29
C ALA A 271 19.34 18.85 -3.96
N ASP A 272 19.11 18.06 -5.00
CA ASP A 272 20.19 17.40 -5.75
C ASP A 272 21.05 18.41 -6.51
N LYS A 273 20.46 19.41 -7.14
CA LYS A 273 21.21 20.44 -7.89
C LYS A 273 22.13 21.26 -7.01
N THR A 274 21.72 21.58 -5.80
CA THR A 274 22.54 22.41 -4.88
C THR A 274 23.67 21.64 -4.24
N LYS A 275 23.57 20.32 -4.11
CA LYS A 275 24.52 19.43 -3.37
C LYS A 275 24.70 19.82 -1.88
N LEU A 276 23.84 20.69 -1.36
CA LEU A 276 23.90 21.12 0.04
C LEU A 276 23.30 20.08 0.97
N LEU A 277 22.19 19.43 0.58
CA LEU A 277 21.53 18.34 1.30
C LEU A 277 22.12 17.00 0.84
N ARG A 278 22.20 16.04 1.76
CA ARG A 278 22.75 14.69 1.46
C ARG A 278 21.91 13.61 2.11
N PRO A 279 21.93 12.39 1.58
CA PRO A 279 21.41 11.23 2.31
C PRO A 279 22.02 11.13 3.72
N GLU A 280 21.21 10.69 4.68
CA GLU A 280 21.50 10.56 6.12
C GLU A 280 21.60 11.89 6.88
N ASP A 281 21.38 13.06 6.26
CA ASP A 281 21.21 14.32 6.99
C ASP A 281 19.90 14.24 7.81
N ARG A 282 19.98 14.65 9.09
CA ARG A 282 18.84 14.75 10.00
C ARG A 282 18.33 16.19 10.00
N ILE A 283 17.04 16.38 9.73
CA ILE A 283 16.39 17.68 9.75
C ILE A 283 15.97 17.96 11.19
N THR A 284 16.54 18.99 11.80
CA THR A 284 16.24 19.42 13.17
C THR A 284 15.37 20.66 13.20
N GLY A 285 15.37 21.46 12.13
CA GLY A 285 14.56 22.65 12.07
C GLY A 285 14.17 23.06 10.66
N VAL A 286 13.02 23.71 10.52
CA VAL A 286 12.48 24.22 9.25
C VAL A 286 12.06 25.68 9.41
N ALA A 287 12.40 26.52 8.44
CA ALA A 287 11.95 27.94 8.39
C ALA A 287 11.48 28.29 6.98
N GLN A 288 10.41 29.09 6.93
CA GLN A 288 9.94 29.68 5.66
C GLN A 288 10.70 30.97 5.39
N GLU A 289 11.23 31.12 4.19
CA GLU A 289 11.96 32.33 3.77
C GLU A 289 12.80 33.01 4.87
N LYS A 290 12.33 34.13 5.43
CA LYS A 290 12.98 34.90 6.48
C LYS A 290 12.42 34.59 7.88
N GLY A 291 11.48 33.66 8.02
CA GLY A 291 10.87 33.29 9.30
C GLY A 291 11.88 32.70 10.31
N LYS A 292 11.45 32.55 11.54
CA LYS A 292 12.25 31.83 12.56
C LYS A 292 12.30 30.35 12.24
N VAL A 293 13.40 29.66 12.59
CA VAL A 293 13.50 28.23 12.53
C VAL A 293 12.57 27.62 13.57
N ILE A 294 11.71 26.72 13.12
CA ILE A 294 10.82 25.93 13.96
C ILE A 294 11.54 24.60 14.22
N ASP A 295 11.74 24.26 15.48
CA ASP A 295 12.29 22.96 15.88
C ASP A 295 11.26 21.85 15.54
N VAL A 296 11.69 20.84 14.79
CA VAL A 296 10.82 19.75 14.31
C VAL A 296 11.24 18.39 14.85
N ILE A 297 12.12 18.34 15.86
CA ILE A 297 12.53 17.09 16.50
C ILE A 297 11.31 16.48 17.22
N GLY A 298 11.04 15.20 16.96
CA GLY A 298 9.89 14.48 17.54
C GLY A 298 8.55 14.77 16.87
N TRP A 299 8.50 15.58 15.82
CA TRP A 299 7.28 15.83 15.05
C TRP A 299 6.91 14.62 14.18
N ARG A 300 5.63 14.55 13.81
CA ARG A 300 5.19 13.60 12.76
C ARG A 300 5.93 13.91 11.46
N LEU A 301 6.36 12.88 10.75
CA LEU A 301 7.02 13.04 9.46
C LEU A 301 6.20 13.88 8.48
N ASP A 302 4.88 13.63 8.45
CA ASP A 302 3.98 14.34 7.54
C ASP A 302 3.94 15.84 7.82
N ASP A 303 3.96 16.27 9.10
CA ASP A 303 3.97 17.69 9.48
C ASP A 303 5.27 18.38 9.08
N VAL A 304 6.39 17.67 9.22
CA VAL A 304 7.70 18.15 8.74
C VAL A 304 7.72 18.28 7.23
N VAL A 305 7.14 17.28 6.53
CA VAL A 305 7.03 17.29 5.07
C VAL A 305 6.17 18.46 4.58
N ASP A 306 5.07 18.78 5.26
CA ASP A 306 4.21 19.91 4.91
C ASP A 306 4.91 21.27 5.08
N LEU A 307 5.75 21.42 6.11
CA LEU A 307 6.60 22.60 6.24
C LEU A 307 7.66 22.71 5.13
N ILE A 308 8.16 21.58 4.63
CA ILE A 308 9.21 21.53 3.60
C ILE A 308 8.65 21.73 2.20
N LYS A 309 7.48 21.14 1.90
CA LYS A 309 6.74 21.38 0.64
C LYS A 309 6.33 22.84 0.50
N GLY A 310 5.91 23.21 -0.69
CA GLY A 310 5.36 24.52 -0.96
C GLY A 310 5.56 24.94 -2.40
N ARG A 311 4.95 26.06 -2.78
CA ARG A 311 4.85 26.54 -4.16
C ARG A 311 6.23 26.73 -4.80
N LYS A 312 6.34 26.35 -6.07
CA LYS A 312 7.51 26.62 -6.91
C LYS A 312 7.98 28.05 -6.78
N GLY A 313 9.30 28.25 -6.65
CA GLY A 313 9.97 29.54 -6.54
C GLY A 313 10.05 30.09 -5.12
N THR A 314 9.32 29.53 -4.14
CA THR A 314 9.45 29.92 -2.74
C THR A 314 10.68 29.27 -2.09
N LYS A 315 11.17 29.88 -1.00
CA LYS A 315 12.36 29.39 -0.31
C LYS A 315 12.00 28.72 1.00
N VAL A 316 12.73 27.64 1.31
CA VAL A 316 12.72 26.98 2.61
C VAL A 316 14.14 26.89 3.13
N ARG A 317 14.32 27.11 4.44
CA ARG A 317 15.61 26.92 5.12
C ARG A 317 15.49 25.72 6.05
N LEU A 318 16.43 24.80 5.93
CA LEU A 318 16.50 23.59 6.73
C LEU A 318 17.70 23.68 7.65
N GLU A 319 17.48 23.54 8.94
CA GLU A 319 18.54 23.24 9.88
C GLU A 319 18.76 21.74 9.87
N ILE A 320 19.96 21.34 9.51
CA ILE A 320 20.33 19.92 9.39
C ILE A 320 21.46 19.59 10.34
N GLN A 321 21.42 18.37 10.84
CA GLN A 321 22.49 17.73 11.60
C GLN A 321 23.15 16.65 10.75
N ARG A 322 24.44 16.78 10.46
CA ARG A 322 25.24 15.84 9.65
C ARG A 322 26.31 15.18 10.50
N GLY A 323 26.44 13.86 10.36
CA GLY A 323 27.38 13.03 11.12
C GLY A 323 26.70 12.28 12.27
N LYS A 324 27.49 11.49 13.01
CA LYS A 324 26.97 10.64 14.10
C LYS A 324 27.65 10.99 15.44
N GLY A 325 26.90 10.87 16.54
CA GLY A 325 27.39 11.06 17.89
C GLY A 325 27.94 12.47 18.15
N ALA A 326 29.01 12.59 18.92
CA ALA A 326 29.58 13.89 19.34
C ALA A 326 30.25 14.71 18.22
N THR A 327 30.39 14.14 17.01
CA THR A 327 31.02 14.80 15.86
C THR A 327 30.03 15.42 14.88
N HIS A 328 28.75 15.47 15.22
CA HIS A 328 27.76 16.06 14.33
C HIS A 328 27.97 17.57 14.14
N GLN A 329 27.69 18.05 12.93
CA GLN A 329 27.73 19.46 12.58
C GLN A 329 26.31 19.93 12.24
N THR A 330 25.89 21.02 12.86
CA THR A 330 24.62 21.68 12.52
C THR A 330 24.88 22.72 11.43
N GLN A 331 24.06 22.71 10.40
CA GLN A 331 24.15 23.64 9.26
C GLN A 331 22.75 24.13 8.92
N LEU A 332 22.65 25.42 8.58
CA LEU A 332 21.43 25.99 8.01
C LEU A 332 21.62 26.09 6.49
N ILE A 333 20.78 25.41 5.72
CA ILE A 333 20.80 25.42 4.27
C ILE A 333 19.53 26.03 3.70
N GLU A 334 19.64 26.80 2.65
CA GLU A 334 18.50 27.40 1.95
C GLU A 334 18.31 26.68 0.61
N LEU A 335 17.06 26.30 0.32
CA LEU A 335 16.65 25.66 -0.90
C LEU A 335 15.47 26.40 -1.52
N THR A 336 15.49 26.56 -2.83
CA THR A 336 14.34 27.08 -3.58
C THR A 336 13.50 25.92 -4.07
N ARG A 337 12.20 25.91 -3.74
CA ARG A 337 11.26 24.88 -4.17
C ARG A 337 11.03 24.95 -5.68
N ASP A 338 10.87 23.82 -6.30
CA ASP A 338 10.52 23.71 -7.72
C ASP A 338 9.53 22.55 -7.93
N LYS A 339 8.94 22.47 -9.12
CA LYS A 339 8.18 21.30 -9.55
C LYS A 339 9.17 20.19 -9.86
N VAL A 340 9.08 19.11 -9.12
CA VAL A 340 9.95 17.92 -9.24
C VAL A 340 9.15 16.80 -9.85
N ARG A 341 9.57 16.30 -11.01
CA ARG A 341 8.96 15.15 -11.65
C ARG A 341 9.51 13.85 -11.08
N LEU A 342 8.62 12.88 -10.86
CA LEU A 342 8.96 11.57 -10.30
C LEU A 342 9.33 10.59 -11.43
N GLU A 343 10.46 10.84 -12.11
CA GLU A 343 10.90 10.07 -13.29
C GLU A 343 11.05 8.56 -13.01
N ASP A 344 11.33 8.17 -11.76
CA ASP A 344 11.43 6.77 -11.38
C ASP A 344 10.08 6.03 -11.47
N ARG A 345 8.99 6.76 -11.43
CA ARG A 345 7.61 6.26 -11.57
C ARG A 345 7.01 6.45 -12.95
N ALA A 346 7.77 6.98 -13.91
CA ALA A 346 7.31 7.12 -15.30
C ALA A 346 7.39 5.78 -16.05
N ALA A 347 6.64 5.68 -17.15
CA ALA A 347 6.75 4.55 -18.07
C ALA A 347 8.18 4.41 -18.60
N LYS A 348 8.68 3.16 -18.69
CA LYS A 348 10.04 2.83 -19.11
C LYS A 348 10.03 1.72 -20.15
N SER A 349 11.04 1.72 -21.01
CA SER A 349 11.18 0.65 -22.00
C SER A 349 12.49 -0.09 -21.91
N GLN A 350 12.46 -1.35 -22.35
CA GLN A 350 13.62 -2.21 -22.55
C GLN A 350 13.41 -3.12 -23.76
N VAL A 351 14.49 -3.73 -24.24
CA VAL A 351 14.44 -4.74 -25.29
C VAL A 351 14.87 -6.08 -24.75
N ILE A 352 14.01 -7.09 -24.87
CA ILE A 352 14.28 -8.48 -24.51
C ILE A 352 14.49 -9.30 -25.79
N LYS A 353 15.54 -10.10 -25.83
CA LYS A 353 15.73 -11.10 -26.88
C LYS A 353 15.01 -12.38 -26.49
N ALA A 354 14.01 -12.77 -27.25
CA ALA A 354 13.18 -13.95 -27.02
C ALA A 354 13.00 -14.73 -28.33
N GLU A 355 13.27 -16.02 -28.33
CA GLU A 355 13.09 -16.92 -29.52
C GLU A 355 13.68 -16.34 -30.81
N GLY A 356 14.86 -15.72 -30.72
CA GLY A 356 15.55 -15.09 -31.85
C GLY A 356 14.94 -13.76 -32.34
N LYS A 357 13.97 -13.18 -31.62
CA LYS A 357 13.32 -11.91 -31.90
C LYS A 357 13.72 -10.85 -30.89
N LYS A 358 13.63 -9.57 -31.29
CA LYS A 358 13.77 -8.41 -30.42
C LYS A 358 12.37 -7.95 -29.99
N ILE A 359 12.02 -8.17 -28.75
CA ILE A 359 10.74 -7.74 -28.18
C ILE A 359 10.96 -6.47 -27.39
N GLY A 360 10.31 -5.39 -27.81
CA GLY A 360 10.22 -4.17 -27.02
C GLY A 360 9.23 -4.37 -25.90
N VAL A 361 9.62 -4.01 -24.70
CA VAL A 361 8.74 -4.02 -23.52
C VAL A 361 8.57 -2.60 -23.04
N ILE A 362 7.34 -2.16 -22.81
CA ILE A 362 7.02 -0.91 -22.12
C ILE A 362 6.31 -1.25 -20.82
N GLU A 363 6.91 -0.93 -19.70
CA GLU A 363 6.33 -1.02 -18.36
C GLU A 363 5.53 0.24 -18.09
N VAL A 364 4.25 0.09 -17.75
CA VAL A 364 3.31 1.17 -17.41
C VAL A 364 2.92 1.01 -15.95
N PRO A 365 3.48 1.80 -15.04
CA PRO A 365 3.27 1.61 -13.60
C PRO A 365 1.94 2.20 -13.09
N SER A 366 1.35 3.16 -13.80
CA SER A 366 0.03 3.75 -13.53
C SER A 366 -0.42 4.64 -14.69
N PHE A 367 -1.71 4.96 -14.76
CA PHE A 367 -2.29 5.88 -15.75
C PHE A 367 -2.25 7.33 -15.26
N TYR A 368 -1.04 7.88 -15.09
CA TYR A 368 -0.79 9.26 -14.68
C TYR A 368 -0.99 10.23 -15.85
N VAL A 369 -1.20 11.52 -15.55
CA VAL A 369 -1.41 12.58 -16.57
C VAL A 369 -0.20 12.70 -17.51
N ASN A 370 -0.44 12.67 -18.82
CA ASN A 370 0.53 12.62 -19.92
C ASN A 370 1.29 11.27 -20.05
N LEU A 371 0.74 10.18 -19.54
CA LEU A 371 1.29 8.83 -19.77
C LEU A 371 1.45 8.53 -21.26
N HIS A 372 0.44 8.79 -22.08
CA HIS A 372 0.47 8.54 -23.53
C HIS A 372 1.66 9.21 -24.22
N ILE A 373 2.02 10.44 -23.80
CA ILE A 373 3.19 11.16 -24.33
C ILE A 373 4.50 10.43 -23.97
N ASP A 374 4.62 9.92 -22.75
CA ASP A 374 5.82 9.19 -22.35
C ASP A 374 5.90 7.83 -23.06
N VAL A 375 4.79 7.09 -23.15
CA VAL A 375 4.74 5.84 -23.91
C VAL A 375 5.06 6.08 -25.39
N GLN A 376 4.60 7.17 -26.00
CA GLN A 376 4.97 7.54 -27.38
C GLN A 376 6.48 7.76 -27.53
N LYS A 377 7.13 8.42 -26.57
CA LYS A 377 8.60 8.59 -26.55
C LYS A 377 9.33 7.26 -26.41
N GLU A 378 8.88 6.41 -25.48
CA GLU A 378 9.46 5.08 -25.26
C GLU A 378 9.30 4.20 -26.52
N LEU A 379 8.12 4.24 -27.14
CA LEU A 379 7.84 3.55 -28.40
C LEU A 379 8.77 4.01 -29.54
N ALA A 380 9.02 5.32 -29.64
CA ALA A 380 9.99 5.84 -30.64
C ALA A 380 11.41 5.29 -30.41
N LYS A 381 11.87 5.20 -29.17
CA LYS A 381 13.17 4.58 -28.82
C LYS A 381 13.22 3.11 -29.23
N LEU A 382 12.16 2.35 -28.98
CA LEU A 382 12.07 0.93 -29.35
C LEU A 382 12.04 0.73 -30.86
N LYS A 383 11.28 1.56 -31.59
CA LYS A 383 11.25 1.52 -33.06
C LYS A 383 12.64 1.80 -33.67
N ALA A 384 13.41 2.74 -33.11
CA ALA A 384 14.79 3.00 -33.52
C ALA A 384 15.70 1.79 -33.35
N GLN A 385 15.40 0.91 -32.36
CA GLN A 385 16.12 -0.35 -32.13
C GLN A 385 15.63 -1.50 -33.02
N LYS A 386 14.64 -1.25 -33.90
CA LYS A 386 14.06 -2.23 -34.85
C LYS A 386 13.52 -3.46 -34.13
N ILE A 387 12.60 -3.26 -33.18
CA ILE A 387 11.89 -4.35 -32.51
C ILE A 387 11.02 -5.13 -33.49
N ASP A 388 10.87 -6.44 -33.26
CA ASP A 388 10.02 -7.32 -34.05
C ASP A 388 8.57 -7.37 -33.50
N GLY A 389 8.39 -7.20 -32.20
CA GLY A 389 7.11 -7.21 -31.49
C GLY A 389 7.14 -6.31 -30.27
N LEU A 390 5.96 -5.98 -29.73
CA LEU A 390 5.78 -5.11 -28.56
C LEU A 390 5.02 -5.84 -27.47
N LEU A 391 5.49 -5.70 -26.24
CA LEU A 391 4.80 -6.14 -25.02
C LEU A 391 4.56 -4.92 -24.14
N ILE A 392 3.30 -4.68 -23.77
CA ILE A 392 2.92 -3.69 -22.75
C ILE A 392 2.74 -4.44 -21.43
N ASP A 393 3.50 -4.06 -20.41
CA ASP A 393 3.43 -4.66 -19.07
C ASP A 393 2.62 -3.75 -18.15
N LEU A 394 1.43 -4.22 -17.76
CA LEU A 394 0.49 -3.55 -16.86
C LEU A 394 0.42 -4.21 -15.48
N ARG A 395 1.33 -5.10 -15.15
CA ARG A 395 1.33 -5.76 -13.84
C ARG A 395 1.52 -4.73 -12.72
N ASN A 396 0.77 -4.91 -11.62
CA ASN A 396 0.72 -3.99 -10.48
C ASN A 396 0.21 -2.58 -10.82
N ASP A 397 -0.40 -2.36 -11.98
CA ASP A 397 -0.96 -1.07 -12.38
C ASP A 397 -2.44 -0.95 -11.96
N GLY A 398 -2.69 -0.26 -10.85
CA GLY A 398 -4.04 -0.02 -10.31
C GLY A 398 -4.92 0.93 -11.13
N GLY A 399 -4.44 1.42 -12.29
CA GLY A 399 -5.15 2.37 -13.14
C GLY A 399 -4.74 3.81 -12.93
N GLY A 400 -5.69 4.73 -13.05
CA GLY A 400 -5.47 6.17 -12.95
C GLY A 400 -6.47 6.98 -13.77
N ALA A 401 -5.99 7.94 -14.55
CA ALA A 401 -6.84 8.84 -15.34
C ALA A 401 -7.52 8.11 -16.51
N LEU A 402 -8.84 8.22 -16.56
CA LEU A 402 -9.66 7.65 -17.64
C LEU A 402 -9.26 8.19 -19.03
N THR A 403 -8.95 9.48 -19.12
CA THR A 403 -8.50 10.12 -20.36
C THR A 403 -7.22 9.48 -20.88
N GLU A 404 -6.29 9.14 -20.01
CA GLU A 404 -5.04 8.49 -20.41
C GLU A 404 -5.26 7.06 -20.94
N ALA A 405 -6.30 6.34 -20.46
CA ALA A 405 -6.66 5.05 -21.06
C ALA A 405 -7.12 5.21 -22.51
N THR A 406 -7.89 6.26 -22.82
CA THR A 406 -8.31 6.58 -24.19
C THR A 406 -7.12 6.98 -25.06
N GLU A 407 -6.32 7.92 -24.60
CA GLU A 407 -5.15 8.44 -25.32
C GLU A 407 -4.08 7.35 -25.54
N LEU A 408 -3.83 6.52 -24.55
CA LEU A 408 -2.88 5.39 -24.68
C LEU A 408 -3.38 4.38 -25.72
N THR A 409 -4.68 4.07 -25.71
CA THR A 409 -5.31 3.17 -26.69
C THR A 409 -5.15 3.71 -28.10
N GLY A 410 -5.31 5.02 -28.32
CA GLY A 410 -5.12 5.71 -29.59
C GLY A 410 -3.71 5.57 -30.18
N LEU A 411 -2.68 5.29 -29.37
CA LEU A 411 -1.34 5.00 -29.93
C LEU A 411 -1.28 3.73 -30.77
N PHE A 412 -2.24 2.81 -30.61
CA PHE A 412 -2.23 1.47 -31.21
C PHE A 412 -3.38 1.19 -32.17
N MET A 413 -4.26 2.16 -32.36
CA MET A 413 -5.36 2.09 -33.33
C MET A 413 -5.53 3.46 -34.00
N LYS A 414 -6.24 3.52 -35.11
CA LYS A 414 -6.42 4.80 -35.85
C LYS A 414 -7.55 5.65 -35.29
N GLN A 415 -8.66 5.03 -34.97
CA GLN A 415 -9.85 5.70 -34.44
C GLN A 415 -10.84 4.66 -33.91
N GLY A 416 -11.77 5.09 -33.10
CA GLY A 416 -12.93 4.32 -32.69
C GLY A 416 -13.17 4.34 -31.16
N PRO A 417 -14.25 3.71 -30.69
CA PRO A 417 -14.61 3.65 -29.29
C PRO A 417 -13.55 2.91 -28.47
N VAL A 418 -13.28 3.42 -27.27
CA VAL A 418 -12.35 2.80 -26.32
C VAL A 418 -13.09 2.25 -25.10
N VAL A 419 -14.05 3.02 -24.60
CA VAL A 419 -14.82 2.66 -23.41
C VAL A 419 -16.18 3.34 -23.43
N GLN A 420 -17.20 2.69 -22.90
CA GLN A 420 -18.53 3.24 -22.70
C GLN A 420 -18.73 3.57 -21.22
N ILE A 421 -19.36 4.71 -20.92
CA ILE A 421 -19.56 5.21 -19.56
C ILE A 421 -21.06 5.46 -19.36
N ARG A 422 -21.66 4.80 -18.35
CA ARG A 422 -23.05 5.01 -17.97
C ARG A 422 -23.13 5.79 -16.67
N ASP A 423 -23.78 6.95 -16.72
CA ASP A 423 -24.00 7.82 -15.57
C ASP A 423 -25.16 7.37 -14.68
N THR A 424 -25.41 8.11 -13.58
CA THR A 424 -26.52 7.87 -12.63
C THR A 424 -27.92 7.98 -13.24
N MET A 425 -28.07 8.68 -14.36
CA MET A 425 -29.34 8.81 -15.10
C MET A 425 -29.51 7.72 -16.17
N GLY A 426 -28.58 6.77 -16.27
CA GLY A 426 -28.60 5.71 -17.28
C GLY A 426 -28.14 6.14 -18.67
N ARG A 427 -27.65 7.37 -18.85
CA ARG A 427 -27.13 7.85 -20.14
C ARG A 427 -25.76 7.24 -20.38
N VAL A 428 -25.55 6.76 -21.62
CA VAL A 428 -24.29 6.17 -22.04
C VAL A 428 -23.54 7.17 -22.90
N ALA A 429 -22.32 7.51 -22.50
CA ALA A 429 -21.34 8.25 -23.30
C ALA A 429 -20.25 7.29 -23.79
N VAL A 430 -19.77 7.49 -25.00
CA VAL A 430 -18.68 6.71 -25.59
C VAL A 430 -17.43 7.60 -25.62
N ASN A 431 -16.36 7.15 -24.97
CA ASN A 431 -15.05 7.77 -25.14
C ASN A 431 -14.35 7.07 -26.30
N GLU A 432 -13.88 7.84 -27.26
CA GLU A 432 -13.27 7.34 -28.48
C GLU A 432 -11.98 8.08 -28.81
N ASP A 433 -11.09 7.39 -29.53
CA ASP A 433 -9.95 8.01 -30.19
C ASP A 433 -10.39 8.55 -31.55
N THR A 434 -9.99 9.79 -31.84
CA THR A 434 -10.42 10.54 -33.04
C THR A 434 -9.25 11.10 -33.86
N ASP A 435 -7.99 10.86 -33.47
CA ASP A 435 -6.83 11.51 -34.10
C ASP A 435 -6.43 10.91 -35.46
N ASN A 436 -7.00 9.77 -35.82
CA ASN A 436 -6.79 9.00 -37.05
C ASN A 436 -5.32 8.62 -37.29
N LYS A 437 -4.53 8.39 -36.21
CA LYS A 437 -3.13 8.00 -36.27
C LYS A 437 -2.92 6.71 -35.48
N SER A 438 -2.02 5.88 -35.95
CA SER A 438 -1.47 4.76 -35.18
C SER A 438 0.05 4.93 -35.12
N TYR A 439 0.60 4.75 -33.95
CA TYR A 439 2.04 4.88 -33.72
C TYR A 439 2.77 3.52 -33.77
N TYR A 440 2.03 2.42 -33.68
CA TYR A 440 2.59 1.07 -33.81
C TYR A 440 1.53 0.06 -34.30
N ASP A 441 1.79 -0.54 -35.46
CA ASP A 441 0.88 -1.51 -36.12
C ASP A 441 1.40 -2.96 -36.08
N GLY A 442 2.58 -3.18 -35.49
CA GLY A 442 3.21 -4.51 -35.39
C GLY A 442 2.50 -5.46 -34.39
N PRO A 443 2.96 -6.73 -34.31
CA PRO A 443 2.45 -7.70 -33.34
C PRO A 443 2.61 -7.19 -31.92
N MET A 444 1.53 -7.30 -31.11
CA MET A 444 1.49 -6.77 -29.75
C MET A 444 0.83 -7.74 -28.79
N THR A 445 1.35 -7.78 -27.58
CA THR A 445 0.76 -8.47 -26.42
C THR A 445 0.64 -7.51 -25.24
N VAL A 446 -0.29 -7.79 -24.33
CA VAL A 446 -0.46 -7.04 -23.08
C VAL A 446 -0.39 -8.03 -21.93
N LEU A 447 0.52 -7.79 -21.00
CA LEU A 447 0.69 -8.60 -19.79
C LEU A 447 -0.04 -7.93 -18.63
N ILE A 448 -0.97 -8.66 -18.03
CA ILE A 448 -1.77 -8.23 -16.90
C ILE A 448 -1.62 -9.16 -15.71
N ASP A 449 -1.89 -8.66 -14.51
CA ASP A 449 -1.97 -9.45 -13.29
C ASP A 449 -3.22 -9.09 -12.47
N ARG A 450 -3.37 -9.71 -11.30
CA ARG A 450 -4.51 -9.50 -10.41
C ARG A 450 -4.61 -8.08 -9.87
N TYR A 451 -3.54 -7.28 -9.92
CA TYR A 451 -3.52 -5.88 -9.50
C TYR A 451 -3.74 -4.89 -10.66
N SER A 452 -3.78 -5.38 -11.90
CA SER A 452 -4.17 -4.55 -13.05
C SER A 452 -5.64 -4.17 -12.92
N ALA A 453 -5.95 -2.89 -12.70
CA ALA A 453 -7.29 -2.43 -12.36
C ALA A 453 -7.72 -1.16 -13.13
N SER A 454 -9.03 -0.94 -13.27
CA SER A 454 -9.61 0.34 -13.73
C SER A 454 -9.10 0.76 -15.14
N ALA A 455 -8.31 1.84 -15.26
CA ALA A 455 -7.78 2.33 -16.53
C ALA A 455 -6.92 1.28 -17.26
N SER A 456 -6.16 0.46 -16.53
CA SER A 456 -5.42 -0.69 -17.08
C SER A 456 -6.37 -1.70 -17.71
N GLU A 457 -7.52 -1.94 -17.08
CA GLU A 457 -8.55 -2.86 -17.59
C GLU A 457 -9.26 -2.26 -18.81
N ILE A 458 -9.46 -0.95 -18.85
CA ILE A 458 -10.04 -0.26 -20.03
C ILE A 458 -9.12 -0.46 -21.23
N PHE A 459 -7.82 -0.19 -21.09
CA PHE A 459 -6.84 -0.39 -22.15
C PHE A 459 -6.75 -1.85 -22.59
N ALA A 460 -6.55 -2.78 -21.65
CA ALA A 460 -6.44 -4.21 -21.96
C ALA A 460 -7.71 -4.75 -22.63
N ALA A 461 -8.90 -4.35 -22.14
CA ALA A 461 -10.18 -4.74 -22.72
C ALA A 461 -10.37 -4.20 -24.14
N ALA A 462 -10.03 -2.93 -24.40
CA ALA A 462 -10.09 -2.36 -25.74
C ALA A 462 -9.15 -3.10 -26.70
N MET A 463 -7.90 -3.36 -26.30
CA MET A 463 -6.95 -4.13 -27.11
C MET A 463 -7.46 -5.55 -27.42
N ASN A 464 -8.11 -6.20 -26.46
CA ASN A 464 -8.71 -7.51 -26.61
C ASN A 464 -9.93 -7.49 -27.55
N ASP A 465 -10.88 -6.56 -27.32
CA ASP A 465 -12.13 -6.48 -28.09
C ASP A 465 -11.88 -6.14 -29.58
N TYR A 466 -10.87 -5.32 -29.85
CA TYR A 466 -10.43 -5.04 -31.22
C TYR A 466 -9.63 -6.19 -31.87
N GLY A 467 -9.21 -7.20 -31.11
CA GLY A 467 -8.22 -8.18 -31.57
C GLY A 467 -6.89 -7.53 -31.94
N ARG A 468 -6.56 -6.37 -31.32
CA ARG A 468 -5.34 -5.62 -31.58
C ARG A 468 -4.13 -6.21 -30.87
N ALA A 469 -4.31 -6.69 -29.64
CA ALA A 469 -3.30 -7.36 -28.87
C ALA A 469 -3.82 -8.63 -28.22
N LEU A 470 -2.94 -9.62 -28.04
CA LEU A 470 -3.20 -10.81 -27.24
C LEU A 470 -3.00 -10.48 -25.77
N ILE A 471 -3.95 -10.81 -24.92
CA ILE A 471 -3.86 -10.57 -23.49
C ILE A 471 -3.29 -11.82 -22.81
N ILE A 472 -2.25 -11.64 -21.99
CA ILE A 472 -1.55 -12.74 -21.31
C ILE A 472 -1.34 -12.41 -19.83
N GLY A 473 -1.19 -13.44 -19.00
CA GLY A 473 -0.92 -13.29 -17.57
C GLY A 473 -2.05 -13.79 -16.69
N GLU A 474 -2.41 -13.02 -15.67
CA GLU A 474 -3.47 -13.37 -14.72
C GLU A 474 -4.77 -12.64 -15.06
N ASN A 475 -5.89 -13.12 -14.52
CA ASN A 475 -7.15 -12.36 -14.59
C ASN A 475 -7.01 -11.05 -13.81
N SER A 476 -7.45 -9.92 -14.39
CA SER A 476 -7.32 -8.61 -13.76
C SER A 476 -8.21 -8.42 -12.53
N PHE A 477 -8.14 -7.27 -11.87
CA PHE A 477 -8.81 -6.96 -10.61
C PHE A 477 -10.35 -6.99 -10.70
N GLY A 478 -10.92 -6.38 -11.73
CA GLY A 478 -12.37 -6.35 -11.94
C GLY A 478 -13.07 -5.06 -11.51
N LYS A 479 -12.37 -3.92 -11.47
CA LYS A 479 -12.98 -2.62 -11.16
C LYS A 479 -13.63 -2.02 -12.41
N GLY A 480 -14.95 -1.82 -12.35
CA GLY A 480 -15.76 -1.27 -13.43
C GLY A 480 -16.43 0.07 -13.11
N THR A 481 -15.88 0.84 -12.17
CA THR A 481 -16.47 2.10 -11.67
C THR A 481 -15.59 3.31 -11.96
N VAL A 482 -16.22 4.46 -12.15
CA VAL A 482 -15.57 5.76 -12.37
C VAL A 482 -15.82 6.66 -11.18
N GLN A 483 -14.74 7.18 -10.58
CA GLN A 483 -14.81 8.12 -9.48
C GLN A 483 -14.54 9.54 -9.95
N GLN A 484 -15.19 10.49 -9.27
CA GLN A 484 -14.88 11.92 -9.33
C GLN A 484 -14.18 12.33 -8.04
N ASN A 485 -13.07 13.06 -8.16
CA ASN A 485 -12.45 13.78 -7.05
C ASN A 485 -13.06 15.18 -6.96
N ARG A 486 -13.53 15.59 -5.79
CA ARG A 486 -14.16 16.88 -5.58
C ARG A 486 -13.72 17.51 -4.26
N ALA A 487 -13.22 18.75 -4.32
CA ALA A 487 -12.95 19.55 -3.15
C ALA A 487 -14.25 19.88 -2.39
N LEU A 488 -14.21 19.81 -1.08
CA LEU A 488 -15.33 20.17 -0.20
C LEU A 488 -15.39 21.67 0.10
N GLY A 489 -14.27 22.35 0.01
CA GLY A 489 -14.16 23.80 0.20
C GLY A 489 -14.95 24.58 -0.84
N LYS A 490 -15.46 25.74 -0.46
CA LYS A 490 -16.15 26.71 -1.30
C LYS A 490 -15.49 28.07 -1.19
N ILE A 491 -15.62 28.89 -2.23
CA ILE A 491 -14.96 30.23 -2.34
C ILE A 491 -15.29 31.16 -1.13
N TYR A 492 -16.45 30.94 -0.50
CA TYR A 492 -16.92 31.75 0.63
C TYR A 492 -16.66 31.10 2.00
N ASP A 493 -15.85 30.04 2.05
CA ASP A 493 -15.42 29.46 3.32
C ASP A 493 -14.25 30.28 3.88
N PHE A 494 -14.34 30.65 5.15
CA PHE A 494 -13.33 31.41 5.86
C PHE A 494 -12.77 30.57 7.03
N PHE A 495 -12.41 29.31 6.73
CA PHE A 495 -11.76 28.44 7.70
C PHE A 495 -10.25 28.57 7.60
N ASP A 496 -9.58 28.46 8.73
CA ASP A 496 -8.11 28.40 8.77
C ASP A 496 -7.59 27.11 8.13
N ASN A 497 -8.36 26.02 8.21
CA ASN A 497 -8.03 24.71 7.64
C ASN A 497 -8.93 24.37 6.45
N GLU A 498 -8.37 23.74 5.43
CA GLU A 498 -9.11 23.22 4.29
C GLU A 498 -10.00 22.03 4.69
N LEU A 499 -11.14 21.84 4.01
CA LEU A 499 -12.11 20.77 4.31
C LEU A 499 -11.76 19.43 3.67
N GLY A 500 -10.65 19.33 2.92
CA GLY A 500 -10.28 18.14 2.18
C GLY A 500 -11.13 17.89 0.94
N HIS A 501 -11.03 16.67 0.42
CA HIS A 501 -11.69 16.22 -0.81
C HIS A 501 -12.49 14.95 -0.57
N VAL A 502 -13.41 14.66 -1.47
CA VAL A 502 -14.04 13.34 -1.59
C VAL A 502 -13.80 12.77 -2.97
N GLN A 503 -13.52 11.49 -2.99
CA GLN A 503 -13.53 10.67 -4.18
C GLN A 503 -14.74 9.75 -4.10
N TYR A 504 -15.65 9.79 -5.08
CA TYR A 504 -16.88 9.01 -5.03
C TYR A 504 -17.32 8.54 -6.42
N THR A 505 -17.99 7.41 -6.46
CA THR A 505 -18.43 6.79 -7.69
C THR A 505 -19.59 7.57 -8.32
N ILE A 506 -19.40 8.00 -9.57
CA ILE A 506 -20.37 8.79 -10.37
C ILE A 506 -20.90 8.02 -11.57
N ALA A 507 -20.21 6.96 -12.01
CA ALA A 507 -20.58 6.20 -13.21
C ALA A 507 -19.99 4.79 -13.13
N LYS A 508 -20.48 3.92 -14.01
CA LYS A 508 -19.84 2.65 -14.37
C LYS A 508 -19.29 2.73 -15.78
N PHE A 509 -18.20 2.05 -16.01
CA PHE A 509 -17.68 1.89 -17.37
C PHE A 509 -17.87 0.45 -17.89
N TYR A 510 -17.93 0.34 -19.19
CA TYR A 510 -18.17 -0.89 -19.92
C TYR A 510 -17.22 -0.99 -21.10
N ARG A 511 -16.87 -2.21 -21.43
CA ARG A 511 -16.14 -2.55 -22.65
C ARG A 511 -16.95 -2.08 -23.88
N ILE A 512 -16.28 -1.92 -24.99
CA ILE A 512 -16.95 -1.58 -26.27
C ILE A 512 -17.91 -2.67 -26.74
N ASN A 513 -17.71 -3.92 -26.32
CA ASN A 513 -18.65 -5.04 -26.57
C ASN A 513 -19.89 -5.04 -25.63
N GLY A 514 -20.02 -4.04 -24.76
CA GLY A 514 -21.13 -3.87 -23.81
C GLY A 514 -20.97 -4.61 -22.48
N GLY A 515 -20.01 -5.49 -22.32
CA GLY A 515 -19.70 -6.16 -21.04
C GLY A 515 -19.03 -5.23 -20.05
N SER A 516 -19.19 -5.48 -18.74
CA SER A 516 -18.46 -4.76 -17.68
C SER A 516 -17.25 -5.57 -17.21
N THR A 517 -16.18 -4.88 -16.81
CA THR A 517 -15.07 -5.49 -16.06
C THR A 517 -15.44 -5.74 -14.60
N GLN A 518 -16.47 -5.06 -14.08
CA GLN A 518 -16.90 -5.13 -12.69
C GLN A 518 -17.01 -6.58 -12.18
N ASN A 519 -16.33 -6.92 -11.10
CA ASN A 519 -16.22 -8.24 -10.47
C ASN A 519 -15.58 -9.35 -11.30
N LYS A 520 -15.44 -9.18 -12.62
CA LYS A 520 -14.94 -10.22 -13.53
C LYS A 520 -13.53 -9.97 -14.05
N GLY A 521 -13.15 -8.70 -14.17
CA GLY A 521 -11.89 -8.31 -14.78
C GLY A 521 -11.82 -8.58 -16.29
N VAL A 522 -10.63 -8.43 -16.83
CA VAL A 522 -10.23 -8.83 -18.17
C VAL A 522 -9.58 -10.21 -18.06
N GLN A 523 -10.13 -11.18 -18.77
CA GLN A 523 -9.58 -12.53 -18.80
C GLN A 523 -8.47 -12.62 -19.85
N PRO A 524 -7.30 -13.18 -19.52
CA PRO A 524 -6.24 -13.35 -20.48
C PRO A 524 -6.56 -14.48 -21.48
N ASP A 525 -6.09 -14.33 -22.72
CA ASP A 525 -6.15 -15.37 -23.75
C ASP A 525 -5.22 -16.56 -23.42
N ILE A 526 -4.08 -16.26 -22.77
CA ILE A 526 -3.13 -17.24 -22.23
C ILE A 526 -2.87 -16.93 -20.77
N SER A 527 -3.34 -17.82 -19.88
CA SER A 527 -3.26 -17.65 -18.44
C SER A 527 -1.94 -18.15 -17.87
N PHE A 528 -1.38 -17.40 -16.91
CA PHE A 528 -0.24 -17.81 -16.10
C PHE A 528 -0.71 -18.33 -14.73
N PRO A 529 0.07 -19.19 -14.06
CA PRO A 529 -0.16 -19.53 -12.66
C PRO A 529 -0.15 -18.28 -11.78
N SER A 530 -1.02 -18.21 -10.77
CA SER A 530 -1.12 -17.05 -9.88
C SER A 530 -1.10 -17.46 -8.41
N LEU A 531 -0.30 -16.75 -7.60
CA LEU A 531 -0.36 -16.79 -6.14
C LEU A 531 -1.55 -15.97 -5.61
N ASN A 532 -2.10 -15.08 -6.42
CA ASN A 532 -3.18 -14.18 -6.08
C ASN A 532 -4.53 -14.90 -6.23
N ASP A 533 -5.08 -15.40 -5.13
CA ASP A 533 -6.37 -16.10 -5.15
C ASP A 533 -7.51 -15.12 -5.48
N PRO A 534 -8.29 -15.34 -6.53
CA PRO A 534 -9.48 -14.53 -6.84
C PRO A 534 -10.54 -14.50 -5.74
N ALA A 535 -10.50 -15.43 -4.80
CA ALA A 535 -11.36 -15.44 -3.62
C ALA A 535 -10.87 -14.52 -2.48
N GLU A 536 -9.68 -13.93 -2.61
CA GLU A 536 -9.07 -13.04 -1.61
C GLU A 536 -8.73 -11.66 -2.16
N ILE A 537 -8.39 -11.58 -3.45
CA ILE A 537 -7.98 -10.34 -4.11
C ILE A 537 -8.87 -10.08 -5.31
N GLY A 538 -9.38 -8.88 -5.43
CA GLY A 538 -10.19 -8.41 -6.55
C GLY A 538 -11.49 -7.76 -6.12
N GLU A 539 -12.14 -7.11 -7.05
CA GLU A 539 -13.39 -6.36 -6.82
C GLU A 539 -14.50 -7.23 -6.22
N SER A 540 -14.58 -8.49 -6.63
CA SER A 540 -15.64 -9.42 -6.19
C SER A 540 -15.62 -9.77 -4.70
N VAL A 541 -14.51 -9.50 -4.01
CA VAL A 541 -14.36 -9.74 -2.57
C VAL A 541 -14.44 -8.44 -1.75
N GLU A 542 -14.48 -7.30 -2.42
CA GLU A 542 -14.61 -6.01 -1.75
C GLU A 542 -16.03 -5.83 -1.20
N LEU A 543 -16.11 -5.34 0.05
CA LEU A 543 -17.38 -5.04 0.68
C LEU A 543 -18.12 -3.96 -0.10
N ASN A 544 -19.41 -4.19 -0.34
CA ASN A 544 -20.31 -3.26 -1.03
C ASN A 544 -19.93 -2.97 -2.49
N ALA A 545 -19.10 -3.78 -3.14
CA ALA A 545 -18.83 -3.69 -4.57
C ALA A 545 -20.14 -3.67 -5.38
N LEU A 546 -20.16 -2.87 -6.44
CA LEU A 546 -21.34 -2.81 -7.34
C LEU A 546 -21.47 -4.12 -8.11
N PRO A 547 -22.70 -4.56 -8.43
CA PRO A 547 -22.91 -5.80 -9.18
C PRO A 547 -22.43 -5.66 -10.63
N TRP A 548 -22.06 -6.80 -11.20
CA TRP A 548 -21.80 -6.92 -12.64
C TRP A 548 -23.09 -6.72 -13.44
N ASP A 549 -23.02 -5.99 -14.54
CA ASP A 549 -24.09 -5.85 -15.52
C ASP A 549 -23.51 -5.60 -16.92
N LYS A 550 -24.37 -5.43 -17.91
CA LYS A 550 -23.98 -5.14 -19.30
C LYS A 550 -24.91 -4.09 -19.91
N ILE A 551 -24.41 -3.46 -20.96
CA ILE A 551 -25.15 -2.53 -21.82
C ILE A 551 -25.06 -2.97 -23.28
N GLU A 552 -25.63 -2.24 -24.21
CA GLU A 552 -25.48 -2.49 -25.63
C GLU A 552 -24.03 -2.26 -26.09
N SER A 553 -23.60 -3.04 -27.08
CA SER A 553 -22.28 -2.90 -27.70
C SER A 553 -22.20 -1.59 -28.47
N ALA A 554 -21.07 -0.89 -28.37
CA ALA A 554 -20.76 0.20 -29.27
C ALA A 554 -20.56 -0.32 -30.71
N GLN A 555 -20.66 0.56 -31.68
CA GLN A 555 -20.35 0.21 -33.08
C GLN A 555 -18.84 0.27 -33.28
N TYR A 556 -18.20 -0.86 -33.56
CA TYR A 556 -16.78 -0.94 -33.88
C TYR A 556 -16.49 -2.09 -34.86
N ALA A 557 -15.37 -1.99 -35.56
CA ALA A 557 -14.85 -3.07 -36.40
C ALA A 557 -13.58 -3.65 -35.75
N THR A 558 -13.46 -4.96 -35.75
CA THR A 558 -12.25 -5.64 -35.27
C THR A 558 -11.06 -5.34 -36.18
N LEU A 559 -9.88 -5.18 -35.59
CA LEU A 559 -8.61 -4.92 -36.29
C LEU A 559 -7.86 -6.21 -36.61
N GLY A 560 -8.19 -7.30 -35.91
CA GLY A 560 -7.56 -8.61 -36.08
C GLY A 560 -8.32 -9.70 -35.38
N ASP A 561 -7.85 -10.93 -35.62
CA ASP A 561 -8.35 -12.14 -34.99
C ASP A 561 -7.15 -13.04 -34.67
N PHE A 562 -7.11 -13.57 -33.47
CA PHE A 562 -6.08 -14.50 -33.02
C PHE A 562 -6.55 -15.96 -33.00
N SER A 563 -7.82 -16.23 -33.35
CA SER A 563 -8.43 -17.57 -33.24
C SER A 563 -7.62 -18.67 -33.96
N ALA A 564 -7.04 -18.36 -35.11
CA ALA A 564 -6.24 -19.29 -35.89
C ALA A 564 -4.87 -19.61 -35.26
N VAL A 565 -4.25 -18.65 -34.56
CA VAL A 565 -2.90 -18.80 -33.99
C VAL A 565 -2.90 -19.14 -32.50
N LEU A 566 -3.97 -18.82 -31.79
CA LEU A 566 -4.08 -19.00 -30.34
C LEU A 566 -3.87 -20.44 -29.87
N PRO A 567 -4.43 -21.49 -30.53
CA PRO A 567 -4.18 -22.86 -30.12
C PRO A 567 -2.69 -23.24 -30.17
N LYS A 568 -1.96 -22.76 -31.18
CA LYS A 568 -0.52 -23.03 -31.32
C LYS A 568 0.30 -22.24 -30.31
N LEU A 569 -0.10 -21.02 -30.03
CA LEU A 569 0.55 -20.21 -28.96
C LEU A 569 0.38 -20.87 -27.59
N LYS A 570 -0.80 -21.38 -27.27
CA LYS A 570 -1.06 -22.13 -26.03
C LYS A 570 -0.23 -23.42 -25.94
N GLU A 571 -0.11 -24.14 -27.02
CA GLU A 571 0.73 -25.36 -27.10
C GLU A 571 2.21 -25.01 -26.81
N LEU A 572 2.76 -23.99 -27.49
CA LEU A 572 4.16 -23.57 -27.32
C LEU A 572 4.42 -23.07 -25.90
N HIS A 573 3.50 -22.27 -25.36
CA HIS A 573 3.54 -21.82 -23.97
C HIS A 573 3.59 -23.01 -23.01
N GLN A 574 2.64 -23.95 -23.13
CA GLN A 574 2.58 -25.13 -22.25
C GLN A 574 3.85 -25.98 -22.31
N GLN A 575 4.43 -26.17 -23.50
CA GLN A 575 5.70 -26.89 -23.67
C GLN A 575 6.86 -26.21 -22.91
N ARG A 576 6.92 -24.87 -22.93
CA ARG A 576 7.99 -24.14 -22.24
C ARG A 576 7.81 -24.15 -20.72
N ILE A 577 6.61 -23.83 -20.22
CA ILE A 577 6.39 -23.71 -18.76
C ILE A 577 6.51 -25.04 -18.04
N THR A 578 6.16 -26.16 -18.69
CA THR A 578 6.32 -27.51 -18.13
C THR A 578 7.77 -27.80 -17.71
N ASN A 579 8.75 -27.21 -18.41
CA ASN A 579 10.16 -27.42 -18.15
C ASN A 579 10.85 -26.20 -17.53
N ASP A 580 10.21 -25.05 -17.46
CA ASP A 580 10.81 -23.83 -16.90
C ASP A 580 10.80 -23.90 -15.36
N PRO A 581 11.96 -23.78 -14.70
CA PRO A 581 12.06 -23.84 -13.25
C PRO A 581 11.29 -22.74 -12.53
N GLU A 582 11.19 -21.53 -13.11
CA GLU A 582 10.48 -20.42 -12.45
C GLU A 582 8.98 -20.69 -12.33
N PHE A 583 8.38 -21.31 -13.35
CA PHE A 583 6.98 -21.74 -13.29
C PHE A 583 6.76 -22.90 -12.30
N LYS A 584 7.70 -23.86 -12.24
CA LYS A 584 7.66 -24.92 -11.22
C LYS A 584 7.74 -24.34 -9.80
N TYR A 585 8.62 -23.36 -9.58
CA TYR A 585 8.68 -22.67 -8.28
C TYR A 585 7.37 -21.96 -7.95
N ALA A 586 6.74 -21.30 -8.92
CA ALA A 586 5.45 -20.66 -8.73
C ALA A 586 4.34 -21.67 -8.38
N GLU A 587 4.25 -22.79 -9.07
CA GLU A 587 3.29 -23.86 -8.79
C GLU A 587 3.48 -24.45 -7.37
N GLU A 588 4.73 -24.70 -6.97
CA GLU A 588 5.05 -25.16 -5.62
C GLU A 588 4.68 -24.13 -4.55
N ASP A 589 4.88 -22.84 -4.83
CA ASP A 589 4.56 -21.77 -3.89
C ASP A 589 3.04 -21.58 -3.78
N ILE A 590 2.30 -21.72 -4.88
CA ILE A 590 0.84 -21.76 -4.91
C ILE A 590 0.32 -22.93 -4.05
N ALA A 591 0.84 -24.13 -4.26
CA ALA A 591 0.44 -25.31 -3.50
C ALA A 591 0.73 -25.16 -2.00
N TRP A 592 1.90 -24.61 -1.65
CA TRP A 592 2.26 -24.33 -0.27
C TRP A 592 1.33 -23.28 0.34
N TYR A 593 1.08 -22.16 -0.35
CA TYR A 593 0.18 -21.10 0.11
C TYR A 593 -1.22 -21.64 0.38
N GLN A 594 -1.79 -22.42 -0.55
CA GLN A 594 -3.11 -23.02 -0.36
C GLN A 594 -3.18 -23.94 0.87
N ALA A 595 -2.09 -24.68 1.16
CA ALA A 595 -1.99 -25.51 2.36
C ALA A 595 -1.87 -24.70 3.67
N GLN A 596 -1.37 -23.45 3.62
CA GLN A 596 -1.25 -22.56 4.79
C GLN A 596 -2.47 -21.64 5.00
N LYS A 597 -3.22 -21.36 3.93
CA LYS A 597 -4.30 -20.35 3.88
C LYS A 597 -5.34 -20.46 5.00
N SER A 598 -5.67 -21.68 5.43
CA SER A 598 -6.67 -21.91 6.49
C SER A 598 -6.12 -21.75 7.91
N LYS A 599 -4.81 -21.58 8.07
CA LYS A 599 -4.19 -21.49 9.39
C LYS A 599 -4.39 -20.08 9.96
N LYS A 600 -5.04 -20.01 11.13
CA LYS A 600 -5.22 -18.78 11.92
C LYS A 600 -4.21 -18.62 13.03
N TYR A 601 -3.49 -19.70 13.34
CA TYR A 601 -2.58 -19.79 14.48
C TYR A 601 -1.16 -20.05 14.01
N ILE A 602 -0.22 -19.43 14.71
CA ILE A 602 1.20 -19.66 14.54
C ILE A 602 1.80 -20.18 15.85
N SER A 603 2.61 -21.23 15.77
CA SER A 603 3.24 -21.81 16.94
C SER A 603 4.22 -20.83 17.60
N LEU A 604 4.18 -20.75 18.94
CA LEU A 604 5.15 -20.06 19.77
C LEU A 604 6.23 -21.01 20.33
N ASN A 605 6.26 -22.26 19.86
CA ASN A 605 7.33 -23.20 20.16
C ASN A 605 8.53 -22.97 19.23
N GLU A 606 9.70 -22.72 19.82
CA GLU A 606 10.91 -22.37 19.06
C GLU A 606 11.35 -23.51 18.13
N ALA A 607 11.34 -24.76 18.62
CA ALA A 607 11.80 -25.91 17.82
C ALA A 607 10.94 -26.11 16.56
N GLU A 608 9.62 -25.96 16.67
CA GLU A 608 8.72 -26.03 15.53
C GLU A 608 8.93 -24.89 14.53
N ARG A 609 9.14 -23.67 15.04
CA ARG A 609 9.41 -22.50 14.21
C ARG A 609 10.77 -22.57 13.51
N VAL A 610 11.81 -23.03 14.21
CA VAL A 610 13.13 -23.28 13.62
C VAL A 610 13.04 -24.28 12.49
N LYS A 611 12.39 -25.43 12.73
CA LYS A 611 12.21 -26.45 11.71
C LYS A 611 11.54 -25.88 10.45
N THR A 612 10.42 -25.17 10.61
CA THR A 612 9.69 -24.57 9.47
C THR A 612 10.54 -23.54 8.73
N ARG A 613 11.26 -22.68 9.46
CA ARG A 613 12.17 -21.70 8.87
C ARG A 613 13.29 -22.37 8.09
N ASP A 614 13.96 -23.34 8.70
CA ASP A 614 15.13 -24.01 8.09
C ASP A 614 14.72 -24.78 6.82
N GLU A 615 13.53 -25.37 6.78
CA GLU A 615 12.97 -25.98 5.58
C GLU A 615 12.73 -24.94 4.47
N GLN A 616 12.17 -23.76 4.82
CA GLN A 616 11.95 -22.66 3.87
C GLN A 616 13.25 -22.03 3.38
N ASP A 617 14.19 -21.77 4.29
CA ASP A 617 15.50 -21.20 3.96
C ASP A 617 16.31 -22.14 3.07
N ALA A 618 16.30 -23.43 3.35
CA ALA A 618 16.93 -24.45 2.50
C ALA A 618 16.35 -24.46 1.10
N LYS A 619 15.03 -24.42 0.96
CA LYS A 619 14.33 -24.34 -0.33
C LYS A 619 14.67 -23.05 -1.07
N ALA A 620 14.65 -21.90 -0.37
CA ALA A 620 15.00 -20.61 -0.96
C ALA A 620 16.45 -20.57 -1.43
N LEU A 621 17.39 -21.09 -0.63
CA LEU A 621 18.81 -21.17 -0.98
C LEU A 621 19.05 -22.11 -2.17
N GLN A 622 18.38 -23.26 -2.20
CA GLN A 622 18.45 -24.18 -3.34
C GLN A 622 18.03 -23.46 -4.63
N ARG A 623 16.86 -22.82 -4.64
CA ARG A 623 16.35 -22.08 -5.82
C ARG A 623 17.25 -20.92 -6.22
N ALA A 624 17.82 -20.19 -5.24
CA ALA A 624 18.78 -19.13 -5.51
C ALA A 624 20.05 -19.69 -6.20
N ASN A 625 20.60 -20.79 -5.71
CA ASN A 625 21.76 -21.43 -6.30
C ASN A 625 21.48 -22.01 -7.70
N GLU A 626 20.31 -22.57 -7.93
CA GLU A 626 19.86 -23.01 -9.26
C GLU A 626 19.80 -21.82 -10.25
N ARG A 627 19.25 -20.65 -9.81
CA ARG A 627 19.25 -19.41 -10.60
C ARG A 627 20.64 -18.90 -10.88
N LEU A 628 21.51 -18.83 -9.85
CA LEU A 628 22.91 -18.42 -10.00
C LEU A 628 23.65 -19.32 -11.00
N THR A 629 23.47 -20.64 -10.90
CA THR A 629 24.08 -21.59 -11.82
C THR A 629 23.62 -21.35 -13.27
N ARG A 630 22.31 -21.16 -13.50
CA ARG A 630 21.78 -20.81 -14.83
C ARG A 630 22.31 -19.48 -15.36
N MET A 631 22.68 -18.55 -14.47
CA MET A 631 23.29 -17.28 -14.82
C MET A 631 24.83 -17.35 -14.99
N GLY A 632 25.43 -18.55 -14.83
CA GLY A 632 26.89 -18.72 -14.87
C GLY A 632 27.62 -18.07 -13.68
N LYS A 633 26.90 -17.90 -12.54
CA LYS A 633 27.44 -17.33 -11.31
C LYS A 633 27.77 -18.43 -10.29
N PRO A 634 28.73 -18.20 -9.39
CA PRO A 634 29.05 -19.17 -8.36
C PRO A 634 27.87 -19.33 -7.37
N MET A 635 27.70 -20.55 -6.86
CA MET A 635 26.74 -20.85 -5.79
C MET A 635 27.18 -20.17 -4.48
N VAL A 636 26.20 -19.83 -3.65
CA VAL A 636 26.39 -19.23 -2.32
C VAL A 636 26.04 -20.22 -1.21
N LYS A 637 26.58 -19.99 -0.01
CA LYS A 637 26.32 -20.84 1.16
C LYS A 637 25.10 -20.39 1.97
N SER A 638 24.75 -19.11 1.87
CA SER A 638 23.56 -18.53 2.51
C SER A 638 22.90 -17.49 1.60
N LEU A 639 21.64 -17.17 1.83
CA LEU A 639 20.90 -16.15 1.09
C LEU A 639 21.53 -14.75 1.26
N SER A 640 22.16 -14.49 2.41
CA SER A 640 22.86 -13.23 2.69
C SER A 640 24.15 -13.04 1.87
N ASP A 641 24.69 -14.11 1.30
CA ASP A 641 25.91 -14.05 0.48
C ASP A 641 25.61 -13.69 -0.99
N ILE A 642 24.34 -13.58 -1.37
CA ILE A 642 23.96 -13.17 -2.72
C ILE A 642 24.33 -11.71 -2.92
N PRO A 643 25.19 -11.38 -3.91
CA PRO A 643 25.54 -10.00 -4.22
C PRO A 643 24.31 -9.13 -4.52
N THR A 644 24.27 -7.94 -3.97
CA THR A 644 23.12 -7.02 -4.06
C THR A 644 22.84 -6.50 -5.48
N ASP A 645 23.82 -6.60 -6.38
CA ASP A 645 23.72 -6.23 -7.80
C ASP A 645 23.10 -7.35 -8.65
N ILE A 646 22.96 -8.57 -8.13
CA ILE A 646 22.34 -9.68 -8.85
C ILE A 646 20.82 -9.52 -8.82
N LYS A 647 20.23 -9.38 -10.01
CA LYS A 647 18.78 -9.47 -10.22
C LYS A 647 18.46 -10.82 -10.84
N PHE A 648 17.62 -11.59 -10.18
CA PHE A 648 17.12 -12.85 -10.75
C PHE A 648 16.16 -12.57 -11.91
N PRO A 649 16.07 -13.47 -12.89
CA PRO A 649 15.17 -13.32 -14.03
C PRO A 649 13.70 -13.27 -13.60
N ASP A 650 12.93 -12.39 -14.20
CA ASP A 650 11.48 -12.41 -14.15
C ASP A 650 10.95 -13.46 -15.13
N GLY A 651 10.57 -14.64 -14.63
CA GLY A 651 10.10 -15.76 -15.44
C GLY A 651 8.83 -15.44 -16.24
N TYR A 652 7.93 -14.67 -15.64
CA TYR A 652 6.66 -14.28 -16.28
C TYR A 652 6.89 -13.26 -17.40
N LEU A 653 7.73 -12.26 -17.18
CA LEU A 653 8.10 -11.30 -18.22
C LEU A 653 8.82 -11.98 -19.38
N LYS A 654 9.73 -12.92 -19.08
CA LYS A 654 10.45 -13.70 -20.07
C LYS A 654 9.50 -14.53 -20.92
N GLU A 655 8.56 -15.25 -20.30
CA GLU A 655 7.57 -16.06 -21.02
C GLU A 655 6.61 -15.18 -21.83
N ALA A 656 6.20 -14.03 -21.31
CA ALA A 656 5.42 -13.07 -22.05
C ALA A 656 6.14 -12.59 -23.32
N ALA A 657 7.44 -12.34 -23.22
CA ALA A 657 8.27 -12.01 -24.38
C ALA A 657 8.41 -13.18 -25.37
N ASN A 658 8.49 -14.44 -24.90
CA ASN A 658 8.48 -15.62 -25.74
C ASN A 658 7.17 -15.77 -26.51
N ILE A 659 6.03 -15.60 -25.85
CA ILE A 659 4.70 -15.63 -26.50
C ILE A 659 4.60 -14.53 -27.55
N THR A 660 5.12 -13.31 -27.25
CA THR A 660 5.14 -12.21 -28.22
C THR A 660 6.01 -12.57 -29.44
N ALA A 661 7.15 -13.22 -29.23
CA ALA A 661 8.03 -13.67 -30.32
C ALA A 661 7.36 -14.77 -31.17
N ASP A 662 6.62 -15.70 -30.56
CA ASP A 662 5.85 -16.72 -31.27
C ASP A 662 4.75 -16.07 -32.10
N LEU A 663 4.03 -15.07 -31.55
CA LEU A 663 3.04 -14.29 -32.29
C LEU A 663 3.64 -13.61 -33.53
N VAL A 664 4.85 -13.04 -33.39
CA VAL A 664 5.59 -12.45 -34.52
C VAL A 664 5.89 -13.50 -35.61
N ARG A 665 6.24 -14.71 -35.22
CA ARG A 665 6.53 -15.80 -36.18
C ARG A 665 5.28 -16.27 -36.90
N LEU A 666 4.20 -16.53 -36.16
CA LEU A 666 2.94 -17.06 -36.69
C LEU A 666 2.15 -16.07 -37.55
N LYS A 667 2.28 -14.76 -37.33
CA LYS A 667 1.66 -13.72 -38.20
C LYS A 667 2.42 -13.46 -39.50
N LYS A 668 3.69 -13.89 -39.62
CA LYS A 668 4.49 -13.79 -40.84
C LYS A 668 4.39 -15.01 -41.75
N SER A 669 3.87 -16.12 -41.24
CA SER A 669 3.55 -17.35 -42.00
C SER A 669 2.12 -17.33 -42.50
#